data_270232955e0661db6069a70066f47488
#
_entry.id   270232955e0661db6069a70066f47488
#
_cell.length_a   1.000
_cell.length_b   1.000
_cell.length_c   1.000
_cell.angle_alpha   90.00
_cell.angle_beta   90.00
_cell.angle_gamma   90.00
#
_symmetry.space_group_name_H-M   'P 1'
#
loop_
_entity.id
_entity.type
_entity.pdbx_description
1 polymer ?
#
loop_
_entity_poly.entity_id
_entity_poly.type
_entity_poly.pdbx_seq_one_letter_code
_entity_poly.pdbx_strand_id
1 'polypeptide(L)'
;MNDVIDYEIYGFTRWDSTTWYPQENDYSGGGSKVYELLNENRLGHISEAEMNAAIDELRTKNNYGQIKKYLLQNPIVHQENVAVNIATDQSSNTLSALYQNDRQHYKKQNSTKYMVNFRNRTHVFKWLDFNFNGAYTYTKNDNSGYGLPGLSPYEMLVDENGDYIPYSYGVSLDYVKRHVPEGKFPYEDWSWNPLQEMNNRELTSASANARVQAGLTFKLWKGLTFDSRIQYEMIESDTHNYYNENTYTVRYGVNSAASWNKETDEVTANLPTGGFLDQSRTRYDVLTIRNQLNFNHTFAEKHAVAIVAGIETIDRRYQSFGYPRTYGYNDETLSVGNFPNGIGGTGIYQLKDWQGNNLTMSYQNSFSYTTDRYFSAFGNASYTYDSRYTVSGSVRTDASNLITDDPAYRYAPFWSVGASWQIANEAFMQQVDWIDGLALRFTYGYNGNVDKSTTFKPLVNISSSPNTVTGELTGSMSSYGNPTLRWERTGTWDIGVDFNLFKGKLYGKFDVYSKHSEDLIADVTLSAVQGTTSMRLNNGEILNRGFEMEVGSTLRISPNVTWNGVLTLSYNKNRIKSLQVKPTNAYDLVYVGGSTAWMEGYDMNTLWTYKYGGLQNVGTASSPDWQPTILHKSGLYETFATWPTGDPMDCSYAMGTTVAPWNMSFSTSFRVYDFDISMIVTGKFGHKFLRESFNYPSVSGRAVPNDKYSEVKNCDPNKIIPLPQNEIETRYYFWDRFYPYMSYLSESASHIRLQEFSVGYNLPKKVVAKIGMKSLQVYAQCNNPFNIYFNGYGEDPEFAKGTIRLQASYTFGIKCKF
;
A
#
# COMPACT_ATOMS: atom_id res chain seq x y z
N MET A 1 7.51 8.41 -29.64
CA MET A 1 6.94 9.75 -29.86
C MET A 1 5.84 9.73 -30.92
N ASN A 2 6.12 9.31 -32.14
CA ASN A 2 5.12 9.25 -33.21
C ASN A 2 3.90 8.42 -32.82
N ASP A 3 4.09 7.25 -32.21
CA ASP A 3 2.97 6.43 -31.74
C ASP A 3 2.07 7.12 -30.73
N VAL A 4 2.63 8.02 -29.88
CA VAL A 4 1.84 8.81 -28.92
C VAL A 4 0.92 9.78 -29.67
N ILE A 5 1.48 10.56 -30.58
CA ILE A 5 0.75 11.55 -31.36
C ILE A 5 -0.26 10.88 -32.28
N ASP A 6 0.15 9.80 -32.95
CA ASP A 6 -0.75 9.02 -33.81
C ASP A 6 -1.92 8.44 -33.02
N TYR A 7 -1.69 8.04 -31.78
CA TYR A 7 -2.71 7.55 -30.86
C TYR A 7 -3.71 8.63 -30.46
N GLU A 8 -3.23 9.83 -30.12
CA GLU A 8 -4.09 10.96 -29.76
C GLU A 8 -4.92 11.42 -30.98
N ILE A 9 -4.31 11.49 -32.17
CA ILE A 9 -5.02 11.78 -33.43
C ILE A 9 -6.07 10.70 -33.68
N TYR A 10 -5.70 9.42 -33.56
CA TYR A 10 -6.63 8.31 -33.76
C TYR A 10 -7.82 8.42 -32.77
N GLY A 11 -7.54 8.68 -31.47
CA GLY A 11 -8.58 8.86 -30.46
C GLY A 11 -9.53 10.00 -30.84
N PHE A 12 -8.99 11.18 -31.16
CA PHE A 12 -9.79 12.34 -31.54
C PHE A 12 -10.66 12.07 -32.75
N THR A 13 -10.12 11.45 -33.82
CA THR A 13 -10.84 11.25 -35.10
C THR A 13 -11.88 10.15 -35.03
N ARG A 14 -11.92 9.33 -33.99
CA ARG A 14 -12.86 8.20 -33.84
C ARG A 14 -13.99 8.45 -32.86
N TRP A 15 -13.94 9.52 -32.09
CA TRP A 15 -15.08 9.89 -31.22
C TRP A 15 -16.23 10.47 -32.02
N ASP A 16 -17.45 10.22 -31.58
CA ASP A 16 -18.66 10.82 -32.14
C ASP A 16 -18.63 12.34 -31.97
N SER A 17 -18.60 13.03 -33.11
CA SER A 17 -18.40 14.49 -33.17
C SER A 17 -19.54 15.31 -32.60
N THR A 18 -20.70 14.72 -32.32
CA THR A 18 -21.90 15.50 -31.94
C THR A 18 -22.04 15.75 -30.45
N THR A 19 -21.45 14.94 -29.60
CA THR A 19 -21.75 14.94 -28.15
C THR A 19 -20.53 15.14 -27.24
N TRP A 20 -19.32 14.91 -27.71
CA TRP A 20 -18.16 14.75 -26.84
C TRP A 20 -17.02 15.75 -27.05
N TYR A 21 -17.02 16.49 -28.17
CA TYR A 21 -16.00 17.49 -28.41
C TYR A 21 -16.32 18.81 -27.70
N PRO A 22 -15.35 19.49 -27.09
CA PRO A 22 -15.54 20.83 -26.55
C PRO A 22 -16.08 21.77 -27.61
N GLN A 23 -17.15 22.46 -27.27
CA GLN A 23 -17.74 23.48 -28.12
C GLN A 23 -17.05 24.84 -27.89
N GLU A 24 -17.38 25.84 -28.71
CA GLU A 24 -16.83 27.21 -28.64
C GLU A 24 -16.91 27.81 -27.23
N ASN A 25 -18.01 27.55 -26.53
CA ASN A 25 -18.29 28.06 -25.19
C ASN A 25 -17.90 27.10 -24.05
N ASP A 26 -17.22 25.97 -24.36
CA ASP A 26 -16.75 25.05 -23.33
C ASP A 26 -15.41 25.50 -22.76
N TYR A 27 -15.45 25.84 -21.48
CA TYR A 27 -14.24 26.27 -20.77
C TYR A 27 -13.35 25.12 -20.30
N SER A 28 -13.80 23.89 -20.41
CA SER A 28 -13.08 22.72 -19.91
C SER A 28 -11.71 22.60 -20.58
N GLY A 29 -10.66 22.56 -19.79
CA GLY A 29 -9.29 22.37 -20.21
C GLY A 29 -8.72 21.04 -19.74
N GLY A 30 -7.54 20.69 -20.23
CA GLY A 30 -6.80 19.52 -19.75
C GLY A 30 -6.50 18.46 -20.80
N GLY A 31 -6.87 18.70 -22.04
CA GLY A 31 -6.43 17.91 -23.17
C GLY A 31 -4.91 18.01 -23.40
N SER A 32 -4.34 17.07 -24.17
CA SER A 32 -2.98 17.20 -24.66
C SER A 32 -2.89 18.34 -25.69
N LYS A 33 -1.67 18.81 -25.96
CA LYS A 33 -1.48 19.87 -26.97
C LYS A 33 -1.91 19.44 -28.36
N VAL A 34 -1.76 18.17 -28.72
CA VAL A 34 -2.28 17.61 -29.97
C VAL A 34 -3.80 17.68 -30.01
N TYR A 35 -4.44 17.31 -28.90
CA TYR A 35 -5.89 17.38 -28.77
C TYR A 35 -6.40 18.83 -28.93
N GLU A 36 -5.76 19.82 -28.27
CA GLU A 36 -6.11 21.22 -28.42
C GLU A 36 -6.02 21.68 -29.89
N LEU A 37 -4.92 21.33 -30.60
CA LEU A 37 -4.72 21.71 -32.01
C LEU A 37 -5.79 21.09 -32.91
N LEU A 38 -6.14 19.81 -32.69
CA LEU A 38 -7.20 19.15 -33.44
C LEU A 38 -8.56 19.81 -33.21
N ASN A 39 -8.87 20.20 -31.98
CA ASN A 39 -10.11 20.88 -31.64
C ASN A 39 -10.17 22.32 -32.20
N GLU A 40 -9.09 23.07 -32.12
CA GLU A 40 -9.01 24.44 -32.73
C GLU A 40 -9.19 24.40 -34.25
N ASN A 41 -8.64 23.38 -34.93
CA ASN A 41 -8.89 23.17 -36.35
C ASN A 41 -10.35 22.80 -36.63
N ARG A 42 -10.95 21.92 -35.81
CA ARG A 42 -12.37 21.53 -35.93
C ARG A 42 -13.31 22.74 -35.76
N LEU A 43 -12.97 23.65 -34.86
CA LEU A 43 -13.73 24.90 -34.62
C LEU A 43 -13.46 25.95 -35.69
N GLY A 44 -12.48 25.76 -36.58
CA GLY A 44 -12.13 26.66 -37.66
C GLY A 44 -11.24 27.84 -37.22
N HIS A 45 -10.63 27.79 -36.06
CA HIS A 45 -9.74 28.84 -35.54
C HIS A 45 -8.36 28.79 -36.19
N ILE A 46 -7.90 27.61 -36.59
CA ILE A 46 -6.66 27.39 -37.34
C ILE A 46 -6.92 26.55 -38.56
N SER A 47 -6.13 26.77 -39.59
CA SER A 47 -6.19 25.96 -40.83
C SER A 47 -5.57 24.57 -40.59
N GLU A 48 -5.95 23.61 -41.42
CA GLU A 48 -5.37 22.26 -41.43
C GLU A 48 -3.85 22.28 -41.64
N ALA A 49 -3.36 23.21 -42.47
CA ALA A 49 -1.92 23.37 -42.70
C ALA A 49 -1.18 23.84 -41.43
N GLU A 50 -1.73 24.80 -40.70
CA GLU A 50 -1.18 25.29 -39.42
C GLU A 50 -1.21 24.19 -38.36
N MET A 51 -2.34 23.47 -38.25
CA MET A 51 -2.47 22.33 -37.33
C MET A 51 -1.41 21.26 -37.60
N ASN A 52 -1.28 20.82 -38.84
CA ASN A 52 -0.31 19.79 -39.25
C ASN A 52 1.14 20.25 -38.98
N ALA A 53 1.48 21.50 -39.32
CA ALA A 53 2.80 22.05 -39.07
C ALA A 53 3.11 22.07 -37.56
N ALA A 54 2.16 22.46 -36.69
CA ALA A 54 2.34 22.44 -35.24
C ALA A 54 2.48 21.02 -34.70
N ILE A 55 1.69 20.05 -35.18
CA ILE A 55 1.81 18.64 -34.79
C ILE A 55 3.18 18.07 -35.22
N ASP A 56 3.67 18.39 -36.43
CA ASP A 56 4.97 17.93 -36.90
C ASP A 56 6.11 18.53 -36.05
N GLU A 57 5.98 19.75 -35.57
CA GLU A 57 6.92 20.32 -34.62
C GLU A 57 6.91 19.51 -33.30
N LEU A 58 5.73 19.17 -32.74
CA LEU A 58 5.62 18.35 -31.53
C LEU A 58 6.27 16.98 -31.69
N ARG A 59 6.24 16.37 -32.89
CA ARG A 59 6.90 15.07 -33.18
C ARG A 59 8.42 15.13 -32.97
N THR A 60 9.03 16.28 -32.97
CA THR A 60 10.47 16.46 -32.77
C THR A 60 10.84 16.60 -31.27
N LYS A 61 9.88 16.85 -30.40
CA LYS A 61 10.09 17.14 -28.98
C LYS A 61 10.07 15.89 -28.11
N ASN A 62 10.87 15.91 -27.01
CA ASN A 62 10.91 14.82 -26.02
C ASN A 62 11.28 15.38 -24.65
N ASN A 63 10.39 15.27 -23.68
CA ASN A 63 10.56 15.82 -22.34
C ASN A 63 11.36 14.91 -21.36
N TYR A 64 11.79 13.71 -21.73
CA TYR A 64 12.51 12.81 -20.82
C TYR A 64 13.78 13.43 -20.24
N GLY A 65 14.51 14.16 -21.04
CA GLY A 65 15.70 14.89 -20.59
C GLY A 65 15.37 15.94 -19.53
N GLN A 66 14.28 16.66 -19.73
CA GLN A 66 13.80 17.69 -18.80
C GLN A 66 13.23 17.08 -17.52
N ILE A 67 12.44 16.01 -17.61
CA ILE A 67 11.94 15.24 -16.45
C ILE A 67 13.13 14.78 -15.59
N LYS A 68 14.14 14.16 -16.22
CA LYS A 68 15.34 13.72 -15.52
C LYS A 68 16.10 14.89 -14.86
N LYS A 69 16.23 15.99 -15.57
CA LYS A 69 16.98 17.19 -15.10
C LYS A 69 16.24 17.94 -13.99
N TYR A 70 14.94 18.15 -14.13
CA TYR A 70 14.19 19.08 -13.28
C TYR A 70 13.38 18.40 -12.19
N LEU A 71 12.85 17.20 -12.42
CA LEU A 71 11.97 16.51 -11.48
C LEU A 71 12.68 15.40 -10.70
N LEU A 72 13.63 14.70 -11.33
CA LEU A 72 14.27 13.54 -10.72
C LEU A 72 15.66 13.86 -10.18
N GLN A 73 16.09 13.06 -9.22
CA GLN A 73 17.44 13.06 -8.65
C GLN A 73 17.83 11.64 -8.25
N ASN A 74 19.12 11.40 -8.08
CA ASN A 74 19.59 10.13 -7.52
C ASN A 74 19.24 10.08 -6.03
N PRO A 75 18.53 9.05 -5.56
CA PRO A 75 18.25 8.87 -4.15
C PRO A 75 19.54 8.56 -3.39
N ILE A 76 19.67 9.15 -2.19
CA ILE A 76 20.82 8.93 -1.31
C ILE A 76 20.28 8.82 0.11
N VAL A 77 20.60 7.71 0.78
CA VAL A 77 20.35 7.54 2.21
C VAL A 77 21.67 7.66 2.95
N HIS A 78 21.75 8.63 3.85
CA HIS A 78 22.84 8.79 4.80
C HIS A 78 22.35 8.37 6.19
N GLN A 79 23.05 7.43 6.84
CA GLN A 79 22.68 6.95 8.17
C GLN A 79 23.88 6.85 9.09
N GLU A 80 23.72 7.37 10.30
CA GLU A 80 24.67 7.24 11.39
C GLU A 80 23.99 6.61 12.61
N ASN A 81 24.62 5.65 13.23
CA ASN A 81 24.13 4.99 14.42
C ASN A 81 25.24 4.83 15.44
N VAL A 82 25.03 5.33 16.64
CA VAL A 82 25.95 5.21 17.78
C VAL A 82 25.24 4.51 18.93
N ALA A 83 25.88 3.50 19.51
CA ALA A 83 25.37 2.81 20.67
C ALA A 83 26.43 2.71 21.76
N VAL A 84 26.08 3.05 23.00
CA VAL A 84 26.91 2.94 24.19
C VAL A 84 26.27 1.93 25.14
N ASN A 85 27.04 0.92 25.51
CA ASN A 85 26.64 -0.10 26.46
C ASN A 85 27.50 0.01 27.71
N ILE A 86 26.87 0.19 28.87
CA ILE A 86 27.52 0.26 30.19
C ILE A 86 26.91 -0.82 31.04
N ALA A 87 27.70 -1.74 31.52
CA ALA A 87 27.27 -2.80 32.40
C ALA A 87 28.10 -2.78 33.69
N THR A 88 27.43 -2.94 34.81
CA THR A 88 27.97 -3.16 36.16
C THR A 88 27.39 -4.45 36.72
N ASP A 89 27.83 -4.89 37.87
CA ASP A 89 27.25 -6.07 38.54
C ASP A 89 25.75 -5.90 38.82
N GLN A 90 25.29 -4.67 39.00
CA GLN A 90 23.92 -4.35 39.39
C GLN A 90 23.06 -3.82 38.25
N SER A 91 23.67 -3.25 37.18
CA SER A 91 22.88 -2.62 36.13
C SER A 91 23.50 -2.81 34.74
N SER A 92 22.62 -2.89 33.74
CA SER A 92 22.97 -2.87 32.34
C SER A 92 22.22 -1.74 31.65
N ASN A 93 22.95 -0.84 31.02
CA ASN A 93 22.42 0.34 30.34
C ASN A 93 22.85 0.34 28.90
N THR A 94 21.92 0.58 28.00
CA THR A 94 22.20 0.78 26.58
C THR A 94 21.55 2.09 26.14
N LEU A 95 22.36 3.01 25.62
CA LEU A 95 21.90 4.21 24.94
C LEU A 95 22.28 4.10 23.48
N SER A 96 21.32 4.26 22.58
CA SER A 96 21.57 4.33 21.13
C SER A 96 20.93 5.56 20.53
N ALA A 97 21.62 6.18 19.59
CA ALA A 97 21.16 7.30 18.81
C ALA A 97 21.35 7.01 17.33
N LEU A 98 20.33 7.29 16.54
CA LEU A 98 20.33 7.17 15.08
C LEU A 98 19.97 8.51 14.45
N TYR A 99 20.73 8.90 13.47
CA TYR A 99 20.41 9.94 12.50
C TYR A 99 20.33 9.31 11.12
N GLN A 100 19.27 9.64 10.37
CA GLN A 100 19.10 9.22 8.98
C GLN A 100 18.55 10.40 8.19
N ASN A 101 19.14 10.63 7.01
CA ASN A 101 18.61 11.52 6.00
C ASN A 101 18.45 10.73 4.70
N ASP A 102 17.24 10.74 4.17
CA ASP A 102 16.82 10.02 2.98
C ASP A 102 16.35 11.01 1.92
N ARG A 103 17.20 11.28 0.95
CA ARG A 103 16.89 12.05 -0.24
C ARG A 103 16.31 11.11 -1.28
N GLN A 104 15.03 11.29 -1.61
CA GLN A 104 14.26 10.39 -2.47
C GLN A 104 14.48 10.64 -3.98
N HIS A 105 13.77 9.89 -4.83
CA HIS A 105 13.90 9.96 -6.29
C HIS A 105 13.44 11.30 -6.90
N TYR A 106 12.43 11.93 -6.32
CA TYR A 106 11.96 13.23 -6.78
C TYR A 106 12.68 14.35 -6.04
N LYS A 107 12.97 15.44 -6.75
CA LYS A 107 13.51 16.65 -6.12
C LYS A 107 12.55 17.20 -5.07
N LYS A 108 13.09 17.88 -4.07
CA LYS A 108 12.35 18.40 -2.90
C LYS A 108 11.66 17.32 -2.05
N GLN A 109 11.95 16.04 -2.27
CA GLN A 109 11.52 14.97 -1.40
C GLN A 109 12.68 14.52 -0.52
N ASN A 110 12.56 14.75 0.77
CA ASN A 110 13.57 14.42 1.76
C ASN A 110 12.90 13.94 3.05
N SER A 111 13.46 12.91 3.68
CA SER A 111 13.03 12.42 4.99
C SER A 111 14.19 12.48 5.97
N THR A 112 14.04 13.18 7.08
CA THR A 112 15.04 13.23 8.15
C THR A 112 14.48 12.57 9.39
N LYS A 113 15.23 11.64 9.96
CA LYS A 113 14.84 10.85 11.12
C LYS A 113 15.90 10.92 12.21
N TYR A 114 15.46 11.22 13.41
CA TYR A 114 16.25 11.13 14.64
C TYR A 114 15.60 10.08 15.54
N MET A 115 16.40 9.20 16.12
CA MET A 115 15.91 8.22 17.09
C MET A 115 16.88 8.10 18.23
N VAL A 116 16.36 8.12 19.45
CA VAL A 116 17.11 7.86 20.69
C VAL A 116 16.39 6.75 21.43
N ASN A 117 17.14 5.70 21.79
CA ASN A 117 16.62 4.62 22.63
C ASN A 117 17.51 4.48 23.85
N PHE A 118 16.89 4.37 24.99
CA PHE A 118 17.54 4.06 26.26
C PHE A 118 16.91 2.82 26.88
N ARG A 119 17.73 1.86 27.26
CA ARG A 119 17.33 0.65 27.97
C ARG A 119 18.14 0.54 29.24
N ASN A 120 17.45 0.31 30.35
CA ASN A 120 18.05 0.03 31.65
C ASN A 120 17.46 -1.25 32.19
N ARG A 121 18.33 -2.07 32.77
CA ARG A 121 17.95 -3.17 33.65
C ARG A 121 18.80 -3.06 34.90
N THR A 122 18.15 -2.98 36.06
CA THR A 122 18.81 -2.81 37.33
C THR A 122 18.30 -3.86 38.33
N HIS A 123 19.21 -4.56 38.96
CA HIS A 123 18.95 -5.41 40.12
C HIS A 123 18.90 -4.53 41.37
N VAL A 124 17.68 -4.08 41.75
CA VAL A 124 17.48 -3.16 42.87
C VAL A 124 17.73 -3.89 44.19
N PHE A 125 17.14 -5.07 44.32
CA PHE A 125 17.33 -5.98 45.47
C PHE A 125 17.47 -7.42 44.94
N LYS A 126 17.90 -8.35 45.75
CA LYS A 126 17.99 -9.78 45.38
C LYS A 126 16.66 -10.34 44.88
N TRP A 127 15.55 -9.76 45.31
CA TRP A 127 14.20 -10.17 44.97
C TRP A 127 13.49 -9.24 43.97
N LEU A 128 14.10 -8.11 43.56
CA LEU A 128 13.47 -7.09 42.71
C LEU A 128 14.41 -6.62 41.59
N ASP A 129 13.98 -6.81 40.35
CA ASP A 129 14.60 -6.21 39.19
C ASP A 129 13.69 -5.07 38.67
N PHE A 130 14.30 -3.95 38.29
CA PHE A 130 13.68 -2.84 37.59
C PHE A 130 14.13 -2.80 36.14
N ASN A 131 13.20 -2.64 35.24
CA ASN A 131 13.47 -2.50 33.80
C ASN A 131 12.84 -1.20 33.31
N PHE A 132 13.60 -0.42 32.55
CA PHE A 132 13.14 0.80 31.94
C PHE A 132 13.52 0.82 30.47
N ASN A 133 12.57 1.14 29.57
CA ASN A 133 12.83 1.36 28.16
C ASN A 133 12.19 2.69 27.76
N GLY A 134 12.99 3.61 27.26
CA GLY A 134 12.55 4.85 26.65
C GLY A 134 12.95 4.89 25.16
N ALA A 135 12.06 5.26 24.30
CA ALA A 135 12.33 5.45 22.88
C ALA A 135 11.68 6.76 22.42
N TYR A 136 12.42 7.55 21.71
CA TYR A 136 11.91 8.74 21.04
C TYR A 136 12.36 8.74 19.59
N THR A 137 11.41 8.90 18.68
CA THR A 137 11.66 9.01 17.25
C THR A 137 11.00 10.28 16.74
N TYR A 138 11.75 11.11 16.06
CA TYR A 138 11.25 12.27 15.33
C TYR A 138 11.56 12.07 13.86
N THR A 139 10.54 12.18 13.00
CA THR A 139 10.68 12.10 11.54
C THR A 139 10.05 13.33 10.92
N LYS A 140 10.80 14.02 10.08
CA LYS A 140 10.32 15.13 9.24
C LYS A 140 10.44 14.71 7.78
N ASN A 141 9.32 14.79 7.06
CA ASN A 141 9.26 14.53 5.64
C ASN A 141 8.91 15.83 4.93
N ASP A 142 9.79 16.27 4.06
CA ASP A 142 9.54 17.35 3.12
C ASP A 142 9.20 16.72 1.77
N ASN A 143 8.12 17.18 1.14
CA ASN A 143 7.59 16.63 -0.11
C ASN A 143 7.13 17.79 -1.01
N SER A 144 7.34 17.66 -2.30
CA SER A 144 6.77 18.60 -3.28
C SER A 144 5.29 18.38 -3.55
N GLY A 145 4.75 17.23 -3.13
CA GLY A 145 3.38 16.83 -3.45
C GLY A 145 3.14 16.47 -4.92
N TYR A 146 4.19 16.38 -5.72
CA TYR A 146 4.14 16.05 -7.14
C TYR A 146 4.98 14.80 -7.43
N GLY A 147 4.46 13.96 -8.33
CA GLY A 147 5.14 12.81 -8.92
C GLY A 147 5.56 13.09 -10.38
N LEU A 148 5.51 12.06 -11.21
CA LEU A 148 5.66 12.24 -12.65
C LEU A 148 4.49 13.09 -13.18
N PRO A 149 4.75 14.10 -14.03
CA PRO A 149 3.70 14.93 -14.59
C PRO A 149 2.81 14.10 -15.52
N GLY A 150 1.51 14.35 -15.48
CA GLY A 150 0.55 13.82 -16.45
C GLY A 150 0.64 14.48 -17.82
N LEU A 151 1.85 14.78 -18.28
CA LEU A 151 2.13 15.39 -19.58
C LEU A 151 2.42 14.31 -20.63
N SER A 152 2.00 14.57 -21.86
CA SER A 152 2.44 13.76 -23.00
C SER A 152 3.96 13.89 -23.20
N PRO A 153 4.65 12.86 -23.70
CA PRO A 153 6.12 12.88 -23.81
C PRO A 153 6.70 13.99 -24.68
N TYR A 154 5.92 14.63 -25.53
CA TYR A 154 6.31 15.78 -26.35
C TYR A 154 6.01 17.14 -25.68
N GLU A 155 5.25 17.16 -24.57
CA GLU A 155 4.96 18.38 -23.82
C GLU A 155 6.15 18.71 -22.91
N MET A 156 6.87 19.75 -23.24
CA MET A 156 8.10 20.15 -22.57
C MET A 156 7.79 20.91 -21.25
N LEU A 157 8.64 20.82 -20.23
CA LEU A 157 8.45 21.53 -18.96
C LEU A 157 8.83 22.99 -19.05
N VAL A 158 9.90 23.27 -19.77
CA VAL A 158 10.44 24.62 -19.99
C VAL A 158 10.85 24.78 -21.45
N ASP A 159 10.85 26.01 -21.90
CA ASP A 159 11.34 26.39 -23.21
C ASP A 159 12.89 26.45 -23.28
N GLU A 160 13.43 26.98 -24.38
CA GLU A 160 14.89 27.11 -24.59
C GLU A 160 15.53 28.11 -23.63
N ASN A 161 14.79 29.11 -23.14
CA ASN A 161 15.24 30.12 -22.20
C ASN A 161 15.17 29.65 -20.75
N GLY A 162 14.44 28.57 -20.48
CA GLY A 162 14.18 28.03 -19.15
C GLY A 162 12.88 28.52 -18.52
N ASP A 163 12.04 29.23 -19.29
CA ASP A 163 10.74 29.70 -18.84
C ASP A 163 9.69 28.57 -18.86
N TYR A 164 8.75 28.59 -17.92
CA TYR A 164 7.71 27.58 -17.82
C TYR A 164 6.77 27.62 -19.02
N ILE A 165 6.56 26.46 -19.66
CA ILE A 165 5.59 26.35 -20.75
C ILE A 165 4.19 26.28 -20.17
N PRO A 166 3.26 27.16 -20.59
CA PRO A 166 1.89 27.18 -20.08
C PRO A 166 1.05 26.06 -20.70
N TYR A 167 0.31 25.32 -19.86
CA TYR A 167 -0.62 24.28 -20.25
C TYR A 167 -2.02 24.56 -19.73
N SER A 168 -3.03 24.18 -20.53
CA SER A 168 -4.41 24.09 -20.05
C SER A 168 -4.54 22.96 -19.03
N TYR A 169 -5.19 23.23 -17.89
CA TYR A 169 -5.49 22.26 -16.86
C TYR A 169 -6.75 22.69 -16.10
N GLY A 170 -7.83 21.94 -16.19
CA GLY A 170 -9.13 22.34 -15.62
C GLY A 170 -9.83 23.47 -16.39
N VAL A 171 -9.09 24.35 -17.03
CA VAL A 171 -9.61 25.40 -17.91
C VAL A 171 -8.78 25.48 -19.19
N SER A 172 -9.45 25.72 -20.32
CA SER A 172 -8.80 25.95 -21.63
C SER A 172 -8.18 27.34 -21.66
N LEU A 173 -6.89 27.44 -21.94
CA LEU A 173 -6.21 28.72 -22.11
C LEU A 173 -6.71 29.48 -23.35
N ASP A 174 -7.10 28.76 -24.40
CA ASP A 174 -7.69 29.37 -25.60
C ASP A 174 -9.07 29.95 -25.31
N TYR A 175 -9.88 29.25 -24.47
CA TYR A 175 -11.13 29.85 -23.97
C TYR A 175 -10.87 31.11 -23.14
N VAL A 176 -9.92 31.07 -22.20
CA VAL A 176 -9.55 32.22 -21.36
C VAL A 176 -9.18 33.40 -22.23
N LYS A 177 -8.31 33.19 -23.21
CA LYS A 177 -7.85 34.23 -24.13
C LYS A 177 -8.98 34.87 -24.94
N ARG A 178 -10.00 34.10 -25.32
CA ARG A 178 -11.11 34.61 -26.14
C ARG A 178 -12.24 35.25 -25.36
N HIS A 179 -12.52 34.74 -24.15
CA HIS A 179 -13.76 35.04 -23.44
C HIS A 179 -13.57 35.72 -22.08
N VAL A 180 -12.43 35.54 -21.43
CA VAL A 180 -12.22 36.10 -20.09
C VAL A 180 -11.69 37.55 -20.20
N PRO A 181 -12.34 38.51 -19.52
CA PRO A 181 -11.91 39.92 -19.59
C PRO A 181 -10.54 40.12 -18.94
N GLU A 182 -9.61 40.66 -19.73
CA GLU A 182 -8.22 40.92 -19.32
C GLU A 182 -8.17 41.88 -18.12
N GLY A 183 -7.33 41.59 -17.14
CA GLY A 183 -7.08 42.43 -15.97
C GLY A 183 -8.24 42.55 -14.98
N LYS A 184 -9.32 41.75 -15.12
CA LYS A 184 -10.47 41.85 -14.22
C LYS A 184 -10.46 40.75 -13.13
N PHE A 185 -9.86 39.63 -13.39
CA PHE A 185 -9.74 38.56 -12.40
C PHE A 185 -8.58 38.82 -11.43
N PRO A 186 -8.66 38.25 -10.20
CA PRO A 186 -7.60 38.41 -9.19
C PRO A 186 -6.20 38.02 -9.68
N TYR A 187 -6.13 37.00 -10.52
CA TYR A 187 -4.89 36.56 -11.17
C TYR A 187 -5.08 36.49 -12.68
N GLU A 188 -4.13 37.04 -13.43
CA GLU A 188 -4.14 37.04 -14.90
C GLU A 188 -3.72 35.68 -15.48
N ASP A 189 -2.82 34.99 -14.79
CA ASP A 189 -2.28 33.69 -15.23
C ASP A 189 -3.17 32.53 -14.82
N TRP A 190 -3.80 31.87 -15.80
CA TRP A 190 -4.63 30.68 -15.68
C TRP A 190 -3.90 29.38 -16.05
N SER A 191 -2.64 29.49 -16.40
CA SER A 191 -1.85 28.37 -16.89
C SER A 191 -1.39 27.44 -15.78
N TRP A 192 -1.18 26.20 -16.14
CA TRP A 192 -0.58 25.20 -15.29
C TRP A 192 0.77 24.74 -15.84
N ASN A 193 1.73 24.51 -14.95
CA ASN A 193 2.98 23.84 -15.25
C ASN A 193 3.43 23.01 -14.04
N PRO A 194 3.73 21.70 -14.18
CA PRO A 194 4.05 20.84 -13.04
C PRO A 194 5.34 21.22 -12.32
N LEU A 195 6.31 21.82 -13.03
CA LEU A 195 7.54 22.30 -12.42
C LEU A 195 7.32 23.59 -11.61
N GLN A 196 6.46 24.47 -12.09
CA GLN A 196 6.04 25.66 -11.35
C GLN A 196 5.31 25.29 -10.07
N GLU A 197 4.36 24.34 -10.16
CA GLU A 197 3.66 23.80 -8.99
C GLU A 197 4.62 23.22 -7.96
N MET A 198 5.51 22.33 -8.41
CA MET A 198 6.50 21.71 -7.53
C MET A 198 7.40 22.75 -6.84
N ASN A 199 7.76 23.82 -7.53
CA ASN A 199 8.66 24.82 -6.99
C ASN A 199 8.00 25.77 -5.99
N ASN A 200 6.68 25.91 -6.06
CA ASN A 200 5.88 26.85 -5.28
C ASN A 200 4.96 26.20 -4.24
N ARG A 201 5.13 24.90 -3.99
CA ARG A 201 4.42 24.15 -2.95
C ARG A 201 5.39 23.64 -1.90
N GLU A 202 5.01 23.76 -0.63
CA GLU A 202 5.71 23.18 0.52
C GLU A 202 4.77 22.24 1.28
N LEU A 203 5.05 20.95 1.23
CA LEU A 203 4.33 19.93 1.97
C LEU A 203 5.29 19.31 2.96
N THR A 204 5.11 19.64 4.23
CA THR A 204 5.89 19.07 5.33
C THR A 204 5.00 18.24 6.24
N SER A 205 5.46 17.05 6.60
CA SER A 205 4.86 16.22 7.62
C SER A 205 5.88 15.87 8.68
N ALA A 206 5.62 16.27 9.92
CA ALA A 206 6.47 15.98 11.08
C ALA A 206 5.76 14.99 12.00
N SER A 207 6.45 13.94 12.41
CA SER A 207 5.92 12.93 13.32
C SER A 207 6.87 12.71 14.49
N ALA A 208 6.35 12.80 15.72
CA ALA A 208 7.04 12.47 16.95
C ALA A 208 6.41 11.22 17.58
N ASN A 209 7.22 10.20 17.83
CA ASN A 209 6.82 8.99 18.57
C ASN A 209 7.64 8.92 19.85
N ALA A 210 6.98 8.97 20.99
CA ALA A 210 7.57 8.81 22.30
C ALA A 210 6.97 7.59 23.00
N ARG A 211 7.82 6.63 23.38
CA ARG A 211 7.41 5.42 24.10
C ARG A 211 8.23 5.27 25.37
N VAL A 212 7.54 5.10 26.48
CA VAL A 212 8.13 4.86 27.79
C VAL A 212 7.51 3.59 28.38
N GLN A 213 8.36 2.68 28.81
CA GLN A 213 7.96 1.44 29.48
C GLN A 213 8.75 1.29 30.78
N ALA A 214 8.05 1.03 31.87
CA ALA A 214 8.62 0.66 33.16
C ALA A 214 8.11 -0.74 33.54
N GLY A 215 8.99 -1.55 34.11
CA GLY A 215 8.67 -2.90 34.55
C GLY A 215 9.35 -3.26 35.86
N LEU A 216 8.61 -3.96 36.72
CA LEU A 216 9.09 -4.54 37.96
C LEU A 216 8.98 -6.06 37.88
N THR A 217 10.09 -6.75 38.16
CA THR A 217 10.11 -8.22 38.23
C THR A 217 10.41 -8.60 39.67
N PHE A 218 9.43 -9.15 40.38
CA PHE A 218 9.55 -9.67 41.74
C PHE A 218 9.90 -11.15 41.66
N LYS A 219 11.03 -11.53 42.25
CA LYS A 219 11.46 -12.93 42.42
C LYS A 219 10.83 -13.43 43.73
N LEU A 220 9.67 -14.09 43.64
CA LEU A 220 8.85 -14.46 44.78
C LEU A 220 9.35 -15.73 45.47
N TRP A 221 9.72 -16.72 44.67
CA TRP A 221 10.22 -18.01 45.11
C TRP A 221 11.14 -18.62 44.05
N LYS A 222 11.78 -19.74 44.34
CA LYS A 222 12.65 -20.46 43.42
C LYS A 222 11.88 -20.84 42.15
N GLY A 223 12.21 -20.17 41.06
CA GLY A 223 11.56 -20.35 39.76
C GLY A 223 10.27 -19.55 39.59
N LEU A 224 9.71 -18.87 40.59
CA LEU A 224 8.49 -18.07 40.49
C LEU A 224 8.82 -16.58 40.49
N THR A 225 8.37 -15.90 39.45
CA THR A 225 8.46 -14.43 39.34
C THR A 225 7.11 -13.82 39.03
N PHE A 226 6.91 -12.59 39.51
CA PHE A 226 5.78 -11.74 39.13
C PHE A 226 6.33 -10.53 38.39
N ASP A 227 5.86 -10.34 37.14
CA ASP A 227 6.21 -9.20 36.29
C ASP A 227 5.02 -8.25 36.20
N SER A 228 5.23 -6.98 36.52
CA SER A 228 4.28 -5.88 36.33
C SER A 228 4.91 -4.87 35.36
N ARG A 229 4.24 -4.56 34.25
CA ARG A 229 4.74 -3.63 33.24
C ARG A 229 3.66 -2.62 32.90
N ILE A 230 4.10 -1.38 32.75
CA ILE A 230 3.29 -0.29 32.24
C ILE A 230 4.04 0.34 31.05
N GLN A 231 3.33 0.54 29.96
CA GLN A 231 3.86 1.22 28.76
C GLN A 231 2.88 2.31 28.35
N TYR A 232 3.43 3.48 28.10
CA TYR A 232 2.73 4.57 27.44
C TYR A 232 3.46 4.92 26.14
N GLU A 233 2.70 5.04 25.07
CA GLU A 233 3.20 5.46 23.76
C GLU A 233 2.32 6.57 23.20
N MET A 234 2.95 7.64 22.74
CA MET A 234 2.31 8.76 22.08
C MET A 234 2.93 8.93 20.70
N ILE A 235 2.08 8.99 19.70
CA ILE A 235 2.48 9.33 18.32
C ILE A 235 1.70 10.58 17.93
N GLU A 236 2.40 11.63 17.61
CA GLU A 236 1.79 12.88 17.13
C GLU A 236 2.36 13.21 15.76
N SER A 237 1.49 13.55 14.82
CA SER A 237 1.89 13.92 13.46
C SER A 237 1.17 15.20 13.05
N ASP A 238 1.94 16.18 12.62
CA ASP A 238 1.47 17.45 12.09
C ASP A 238 1.77 17.52 10.59
N THR A 239 0.80 17.95 9.80
CA THR A 239 0.96 18.21 8.37
C THR A 239 0.76 19.70 8.09
N HIS A 240 1.69 20.26 7.35
CA HIS A 240 1.67 21.63 6.86
C HIS A 240 1.82 21.58 5.34
N ASN A 241 0.82 22.07 4.61
CA ASN A 241 0.76 22.04 3.16
C ASN A 241 0.46 23.46 2.65
N TYR A 242 1.48 24.12 2.25
CA TYR A 242 1.44 25.50 1.78
C TYR A 242 1.59 25.57 0.27
N TYR A 243 0.68 26.26 -0.37
CA TYR A 243 0.71 26.65 -1.78
C TYR A 243 0.89 28.16 -1.83
N ASN A 244 1.99 28.63 -2.39
CA ASN A 244 2.14 30.05 -2.57
C ASN A 244 1.31 30.56 -3.76
N GLU A 245 1.16 31.87 -3.90
CA GLU A 245 0.31 32.51 -4.92
C GLU A 245 0.73 32.22 -6.38
N ASN A 246 1.97 31.76 -6.61
CA ASN A 246 2.45 31.37 -7.94
C ASN A 246 2.02 29.97 -8.36
N THR A 247 1.35 29.20 -7.48
CA THR A 247 0.79 27.90 -7.87
C THR A 247 -0.49 28.09 -8.69
N TYR A 248 -0.70 27.20 -9.66
CA TYR A 248 -2.00 27.08 -10.35
C TYR A 248 -3.13 26.82 -9.35
N THR A 249 -2.86 25.98 -8.33
CA THR A 249 -3.81 25.64 -7.27
C THR A 249 -4.38 26.91 -6.61
N VAL A 250 -3.56 27.90 -6.35
CA VAL A 250 -4.01 29.19 -5.78
C VAL A 250 -4.66 30.04 -6.85
N ARG A 251 -3.98 30.31 -7.97
CA ARG A 251 -4.48 31.21 -9.01
C ARG A 251 -5.84 30.76 -9.55
N TYR A 252 -5.92 29.49 -9.95
CA TYR A 252 -7.17 28.91 -10.43
C TYR A 252 -8.24 28.85 -9.32
N GLY A 253 -7.85 28.47 -8.07
CA GLY A 253 -8.76 28.40 -6.94
C GLY A 253 -9.40 29.74 -6.61
N VAL A 254 -8.66 30.83 -6.63
CA VAL A 254 -9.17 32.19 -6.37
C VAL A 254 -10.00 32.70 -7.55
N ASN A 255 -9.50 32.51 -8.78
CA ASN A 255 -10.21 32.94 -9.99
C ASN A 255 -11.52 32.18 -10.19
N SER A 256 -11.51 30.86 -10.02
CA SER A 256 -12.70 30.03 -10.19
C SER A 256 -13.80 30.32 -9.13
N ALA A 257 -13.40 30.78 -7.97
CA ALA A 257 -14.32 31.19 -6.92
C ALA A 257 -14.86 32.63 -7.10
N ALA A 258 -14.30 33.42 -8.03
CA ALA A 258 -14.81 34.77 -8.30
C ALA A 258 -16.15 34.72 -9.03
N SER A 259 -17.02 35.65 -8.74
CA SER A 259 -18.31 35.83 -9.45
C SER A 259 -18.11 36.77 -10.62
N TRP A 260 -18.46 36.34 -11.82
CA TRP A 260 -18.35 37.13 -13.05
C TRP A 260 -19.70 37.41 -13.68
N ASN A 261 -20.04 38.69 -13.79
CA ASN A 261 -21.20 39.16 -14.57
C ASN A 261 -20.77 39.27 -16.04
N LYS A 262 -21.20 38.33 -16.88
CA LYS A 262 -20.82 38.28 -18.31
C LYS A 262 -21.44 39.37 -19.17
N GLU A 263 -22.45 40.12 -18.65
CA GLU A 263 -23.08 41.23 -19.38
C GLU A 263 -22.32 42.54 -19.15
N THR A 264 -21.76 42.75 -17.96
CA THR A 264 -21.07 44.00 -17.58
C THR A 264 -19.55 43.84 -17.46
N ASP A 265 -19.03 42.62 -17.60
CA ASP A 265 -17.64 42.26 -17.33
C ASP A 265 -17.13 42.65 -15.94
N GLU A 266 -18.08 42.74 -14.98
CA GLU A 266 -17.72 42.99 -13.60
C GLU A 266 -17.37 41.71 -12.88
N VAL A 267 -16.20 41.64 -12.25
CA VAL A 267 -15.71 40.47 -11.51
C VAL A 267 -15.60 40.84 -10.03
N THR A 268 -16.23 40.05 -9.19
CA THR A 268 -16.14 40.17 -7.73
C THR A 268 -15.33 39.01 -7.16
N ALA A 269 -14.21 39.32 -6.52
CA ALA A 269 -13.38 38.32 -5.86
C ALA A 269 -14.06 37.85 -4.57
N ASN A 270 -14.35 36.55 -4.46
CA ASN A 270 -14.93 35.96 -3.26
C ASN A 270 -13.85 35.40 -2.32
N LEU A 271 -12.65 35.12 -2.80
CA LEU A 271 -11.50 34.71 -2.01
C LEU A 271 -10.40 35.79 -2.05
N PRO A 272 -9.63 35.94 -0.96
CA PRO A 272 -8.50 36.85 -0.95
C PRO A 272 -7.35 36.26 -1.81
N THR A 273 -6.56 37.16 -2.40
CA THR A 273 -5.27 36.80 -3.01
C THR A 273 -4.24 36.43 -1.94
N GLY A 274 -3.20 35.72 -2.32
CA GLY A 274 -2.19 35.16 -1.42
C GLY A 274 -2.29 33.64 -1.36
N GLY A 275 -1.40 33.00 -0.64
CA GLY A 275 -1.27 31.55 -0.61
C GLY A 275 -2.44 30.81 0.04
N PHE A 276 -2.48 29.50 -0.16
CA PHE A 276 -3.38 28.59 0.54
C PHE A 276 -2.59 27.73 1.53
N LEU A 277 -3.10 27.59 2.75
CA LEU A 277 -2.52 26.75 3.77
C LEU A 277 -3.52 25.70 4.27
N ASP A 278 -3.16 24.42 4.12
CA ASP A 278 -3.87 23.29 4.70
C ASP A 278 -3.07 22.72 5.86
N GLN A 279 -3.73 22.54 7.00
CA GLN A 279 -3.11 21.99 8.19
C GLN A 279 -3.94 20.83 8.77
N SER A 280 -3.26 19.83 9.31
CA SER A 280 -3.92 18.78 10.07
C SER A 280 -3.00 18.23 11.13
N ARG A 281 -3.59 17.73 12.21
CA ARG A 281 -2.88 17.08 13.32
C ARG A 281 -3.55 15.78 13.67
N THR A 282 -2.76 14.74 13.85
CA THR A 282 -3.22 13.45 14.35
C THR A 282 -2.45 13.06 15.60
N ARG A 283 -3.13 12.42 16.54
CA ARG A 283 -2.52 11.94 17.77
C ARG A 283 -3.04 10.55 18.13
N TYR A 284 -2.11 9.67 18.45
CA TYR A 284 -2.37 8.36 19.04
C TYR A 284 -1.78 8.33 20.45
N ASP A 285 -2.60 7.93 21.42
CA ASP A 285 -2.18 7.62 22.78
C ASP A 285 -2.47 6.15 23.04
N VAL A 286 -1.48 5.38 23.50
CA VAL A 286 -1.63 3.95 23.80
C VAL A 286 -1.10 3.69 25.21
N LEU A 287 -1.98 3.25 26.11
CA LEU A 287 -1.60 2.78 27.44
C LEU A 287 -1.75 1.25 27.47
N THR A 288 -0.68 0.56 27.83
CA THR A 288 -0.67 -0.89 28.03
C THR A 288 -0.23 -1.21 29.45
N ILE A 289 -1.02 -2.00 30.15
CA ILE A 289 -0.66 -2.53 31.47
C ILE A 289 -0.73 -4.05 31.39
N ARG A 290 0.37 -4.71 31.76
CA ARG A 290 0.49 -6.17 31.78
C ARG A 290 1.03 -6.65 33.10
N ASN A 291 0.34 -7.61 33.72
CA ASN A 291 0.75 -8.31 34.90
C ASN A 291 0.77 -9.80 34.63
N GLN A 292 1.88 -10.46 34.96
CA GLN A 292 2.01 -11.90 34.76
C GLN A 292 2.85 -12.60 35.82
N LEU A 293 2.46 -13.81 36.11
CA LEU A 293 3.23 -14.76 36.89
C LEU A 293 3.98 -15.69 35.94
N ASN A 294 5.27 -15.92 36.22
CA ASN A 294 6.08 -16.90 35.48
C ASN A 294 6.65 -17.87 36.52
N PHE A 295 6.45 -19.15 36.22
CA PHE A 295 7.05 -20.23 36.99
C PHE A 295 7.90 -21.09 36.08
N ASN A 296 9.16 -21.26 36.39
CA ASN A 296 10.08 -22.12 35.65
C ASN A 296 10.99 -22.86 36.62
N HIS A 297 10.79 -24.17 36.68
CA HIS A 297 11.56 -25.01 37.60
C HIS A 297 11.71 -26.43 37.07
N THR A 298 12.90 -27.01 37.34
CA THR A 298 13.16 -28.41 37.06
C THR A 298 13.22 -29.20 38.35
N PHE A 299 12.32 -30.16 38.52
CA PHE A 299 12.25 -31.06 39.63
C PHE A 299 12.98 -32.36 39.31
N ALA A 300 13.71 -32.89 40.29
CA ALA A 300 14.44 -34.16 40.22
C ALA A 300 15.26 -34.28 38.92
N GLU A 301 15.79 -33.16 38.41
CA GLU A 301 16.62 -33.07 37.18
C GLU A 301 15.95 -33.53 35.86
N LYS A 302 14.73 -34.07 35.93
CA LYS A 302 14.02 -34.68 34.79
C LYS A 302 12.70 -34.02 34.46
N HIS A 303 12.09 -33.33 35.38
CA HIS A 303 10.75 -32.77 35.24
C HIS A 303 10.82 -31.24 35.13
N ALA A 304 10.99 -30.72 33.92
CA ALA A 304 10.99 -29.29 33.69
C ALA A 304 9.56 -28.80 33.47
N VAL A 305 9.14 -27.81 34.28
CA VAL A 305 7.83 -27.19 34.23
C VAL A 305 8.01 -25.69 33.97
N ALA A 306 7.34 -25.17 32.96
CA ALA A 306 7.27 -23.73 32.70
C ALA A 306 5.80 -23.31 32.59
N ILE A 307 5.38 -22.33 33.35
CA ILE A 307 4.02 -21.80 33.39
C ILE A 307 4.09 -20.29 33.34
N VAL A 308 3.21 -19.72 32.53
CA VAL A 308 2.95 -18.27 32.47
C VAL A 308 1.45 -18.07 32.58
N ALA A 309 1.02 -17.16 33.47
CA ALA A 309 -0.38 -16.74 33.53
C ALA A 309 -0.43 -15.22 33.77
N GLY A 310 -1.33 -14.53 33.09
CA GLY A 310 -1.36 -13.07 33.20
C GLY A 310 -2.60 -12.43 32.62
N ILE A 311 -2.66 -11.12 32.85
CA ILE A 311 -3.69 -10.23 32.33
C ILE A 311 -3.02 -9.04 31.66
N GLU A 312 -3.68 -8.51 30.64
CA GLU A 312 -3.23 -7.34 29.89
C GLU A 312 -4.42 -6.44 29.56
N THR A 313 -4.21 -5.13 29.69
CA THR A 313 -5.16 -4.12 29.23
C THR A 313 -4.47 -3.18 28.26
N ILE A 314 -5.18 -2.82 27.18
CA ILE A 314 -4.72 -1.85 26.20
C ILE A 314 -5.83 -0.83 25.99
N ASP A 315 -5.53 0.46 26.20
CA ASP A 315 -6.40 1.60 25.84
C ASP A 315 -5.69 2.38 24.72
N ARG A 316 -6.29 2.40 23.53
CA ARG A 316 -5.81 3.14 22.37
C ARG A 316 -6.80 4.24 22.05
N ARG A 317 -6.31 5.47 21.92
CA ARG A 317 -7.09 6.64 21.55
C ARG A 317 -6.48 7.28 20.33
N TYR A 318 -7.30 7.50 19.33
CA TYR A 318 -6.93 8.22 18.13
C TYR A 318 -7.73 9.51 18.06
N GLN A 319 -7.06 10.60 17.76
CA GLN A 319 -7.66 11.91 17.53
C GLN A 319 -7.09 12.47 16.23
N SER A 320 -7.96 13.05 15.41
CA SER A 320 -7.58 13.78 14.22
C SER A 320 -8.28 15.13 14.19
N PHE A 321 -7.52 16.16 13.90
CA PHE A 321 -7.98 17.53 13.76
C PHE A 321 -7.57 18.01 12.37
N GLY A 322 -8.54 18.32 11.52
CA GLY A 322 -8.33 19.01 10.26
C GLY A 322 -8.82 20.44 10.40
N TYR A 323 -7.96 21.39 10.06
CA TYR A 323 -8.31 22.80 10.02
C TYR A 323 -8.88 23.15 8.64
N PRO A 324 -9.82 24.12 8.54
CA PRO A 324 -10.24 24.61 7.25
C PRO A 324 -9.05 25.23 6.52
N ARG A 325 -9.07 25.19 5.19
CA ARG A 325 -8.06 25.83 4.38
C ARG A 325 -7.99 27.34 4.71
N THR A 326 -6.82 27.81 5.04
CA THR A 326 -6.56 29.26 5.21
C THR A 326 -6.29 29.87 3.85
N TYR A 327 -7.05 30.89 3.50
CA TYR A 327 -6.95 31.62 2.24
C TYR A 327 -6.21 32.93 2.43
N GLY A 328 -5.46 33.35 1.40
CA GLY A 328 -4.68 34.59 1.46
C GLY A 328 -3.55 34.56 2.49
N TYR A 329 -2.98 33.36 2.72
CA TYR A 329 -1.91 33.16 3.67
C TYR A 329 -0.56 33.63 3.08
N ASN A 330 0.19 34.39 3.88
CA ASN A 330 1.56 34.76 3.58
C ASN A 330 2.49 34.15 4.61
N ASP A 331 3.39 33.28 4.19
CA ASP A 331 4.27 32.51 5.08
C ASP A 331 5.40 33.36 5.70
N GLU A 332 5.80 34.44 5.05
CA GLU A 332 6.84 35.34 5.57
C GLU A 332 6.34 36.25 6.71
N THR A 333 5.11 36.74 6.58
CA THR A 333 4.51 37.67 7.54
C THR A 333 3.55 36.99 8.51
N LEU A 334 3.19 35.72 8.27
CA LEU A 334 2.17 34.96 8.98
C LEU A 334 0.78 35.63 8.98
N SER A 335 0.54 36.46 7.99
CA SER A 335 -0.74 37.14 7.81
C SER A 335 -1.70 36.29 7.00
N VAL A 336 -3.00 36.51 7.17
CA VAL A 336 -4.06 35.81 6.47
C VAL A 336 -5.00 36.80 5.79
N GLY A 337 -5.57 36.37 4.67
CA GLY A 337 -6.61 37.15 4.00
C GLY A 337 -7.94 37.14 4.76
N ASN A 338 -8.77 38.13 4.47
CA ASN A 338 -10.06 38.25 5.11
C ASN A 338 -11.10 37.31 4.46
N PHE A 339 -11.17 36.07 4.92
CA PHE A 339 -12.15 35.06 4.51
C PHE A 339 -12.31 34.02 5.62
N PRO A 340 -13.52 33.56 5.87
CA PRO A 340 -14.81 34.07 5.40
C PRO A 340 -15.30 35.26 6.23
N ASN A 341 -15.89 36.21 5.55
CA ASN A 341 -16.57 37.33 6.20
C ASN A 341 -17.98 36.87 6.63
N GLY A 342 -18.10 36.28 7.81
CA GLY A 342 -19.32 36.26 8.60
C GLY A 342 -20.66 35.89 7.93
N ILE A 343 -20.67 35.14 6.85
CA ILE A 343 -21.92 34.70 6.25
C ILE A 343 -22.43 33.46 7.00
N GLY A 344 -23.39 33.68 7.87
CA GLY A 344 -24.20 32.71 8.56
C GLY A 344 -23.40 31.65 9.34
N GLY A 345 -23.24 31.73 10.61
CA GLY A 345 -22.57 30.90 11.62
C GLY A 345 -22.44 29.36 11.46
N THR A 346 -22.71 28.82 10.27
CA THR A 346 -22.60 27.39 9.95
C THR A 346 -21.24 26.99 9.37
N GLY A 347 -20.39 27.96 8.96
CA GLY A 347 -19.13 27.69 8.25
C GLY A 347 -19.31 27.12 6.85
N ILE A 348 -20.51 27.16 6.29
CA ILE A 348 -20.81 26.76 4.91
C ILE A 348 -21.25 27.99 4.12
N TYR A 349 -20.57 28.22 3.01
CA TYR A 349 -20.77 29.39 2.16
C TYR A 349 -21.29 28.96 0.81
N GLN A 350 -22.34 29.63 0.34
CA GLN A 350 -22.92 29.45 -0.99
C GLN A 350 -22.48 30.63 -1.84
N LEU A 351 -21.63 30.40 -2.80
CA LEU A 351 -21.08 31.41 -3.71
C LEU A 351 -21.52 31.09 -5.13
N LYS A 352 -21.31 32.04 -6.04
CA LYS A 352 -21.34 31.78 -7.48
C LYS A 352 -19.91 31.70 -7.96
N ASP A 353 -19.60 30.72 -8.79
CA ASP A 353 -18.32 30.64 -9.46
C ASP A 353 -18.30 31.57 -10.69
N TRP A 354 -17.17 31.67 -11.34
CA TRP A 354 -16.95 32.50 -12.51
C TRP A 354 -17.80 32.09 -13.73
N GLN A 355 -18.38 30.90 -13.72
CA GLN A 355 -19.33 30.42 -14.74
C GLN A 355 -20.80 30.63 -14.34
N GLY A 356 -21.04 31.15 -13.14
CA GLY A 356 -22.39 31.35 -12.59
C GLY A 356 -22.99 30.12 -11.91
N ASN A 357 -22.23 29.02 -11.78
CA ASN A 357 -22.66 27.83 -11.08
C ASN A 357 -22.65 28.05 -9.55
N ASN A 358 -23.44 27.28 -8.82
CA ASN A 358 -23.39 27.30 -7.37
C ASN A 358 -22.11 26.61 -6.87
N LEU A 359 -21.31 27.36 -6.11
CA LEU A 359 -20.12 26.88 -5.43
C LEU A 359 -20.38 26.84 -3.91
N THR A 360 -20.34 25.65 -3.34
CA THR A 360 -20.45 25.47 -1.89
C THR A 360 -19.05 25.29 -1.29
N MET A 361 -18.69 26.18 -0.37
CA MET A 361 -17.42 26.08 0.35
C MET A 361 -17.66 25.78 1.82
N SER A 362 -17.00 24.78 2.33
CA SER A 362 -17.00 24.45 3.75
C SER A 362 -15.76 25.00 4.44
N TYR A 363 -15.99 25.84 5.46
CA TYR A 363 -14.93 26.41 6.29
C TYR A 363 -15.11 25.93 7.74
N GLN A 364 -14.99 24.63 7.92
CA GLN A 364 -15.23 23.97 9.19
C GLN A 364 -14.05 23.13 9.60
N ASN A 365 -13.78 23.09 10.89
CA ASN A 365 -12.87 22.10 11.45
C ASN A 365 -13.45 20.69 11.30
N SER A 366 -12.60 19.73 11.02
CA SER A 366 -12.98 18.32 11.07
C SER A 366 -12.36 17.66 12.30
N PHE A 367 -13.16 16.87 12.98
CA PHE A 367 -12.73 16.15 14.18
C PHE A 367 -13.05 14.67 14.01
N SER A 368 -12.11 13.82 14.37
CA SER A 368 -12.33 12.39 14.49
C SER A 368 -11.74 11.88 15.80
N TYR A 369 -12.50 11.06 16.48
CA TYR A 369 -12.07 10.43 17.71
C TYR A 369 -12.49 8.97 17.73
N THR A 370 -11.53 8.07 17.92
CA THR A 370 -11.80 6.64 18.08
C THR A 370 -11.09 6.10 19.31
N THR A 371 -11.70 5.10 19.95
CA THR A 371 -11.13 4.43 21.10
C THR A 371 -11.27 2.92 20.94
N ASP A 372 -10.12 2.24 20.94
CA ASP A 372 -10.05 0.79 20.96
C ASP A 372 -9.56 0.32 22.34
N ARG A 373 -10.36 -0.49 23.02
CA ARG A 373 -10.01 -1.06 24.32
C ARG A 373 -9.99 -2.57 24.27
N TYR A 374 -8.94 -3.13 24.84
CA TYR A 374 -8.77 -4.57 24.93
C TYR A 374 -8.48 -4.96 26.36
N PHE A 375 -9.10 -6.06 26.77
CA PHE A 375 -8.77 -6.79 27.97
C PHE A 375 -8.47 -8.24 27.59
N SER A 376 -7.35 -8.76 28.08
CA SER A 376 -6.90 -10.12 27.79
C SER A 376 -6.53 -10.84 29.07
N ALA A 377 -6.94 -12.09 29.18
CA ALA A 377 -6.44 -13.02 30.19
C ALA A 377 -5.83 -14.24 29.47
N PHE A 378 -4.65 -14.66 29.88
CA PHE A 378 -3.91 -15.71 29.20
C PHE A 378 -3.16 -16.63 30.15
N GLY A 379 -3.00 -17.87 29.73
CA GLY A 379 -2.17 -18.86 30.41
C GLY A 379 -1.46 -19.74 29.40
N ASN A 380 -0.22 -20.13 29.72
CA ASN A 380 0.56 -21.08 28.94
C ASN A 380 1.31 -22.00 29.93
N ALA A 381 1.32 -23.29 29.67
CA ALA A 381 2.05 -24.26 30.45
C ALA A 381 2.78 -25.24 29.53
N SER A 382 4.02 -25.59 29.89
CA SER A 382 4.74 -26.66 29.25
C SER A 382 5.40 -27.55 30.31
N TYR A 383 5.40 -28.85 30.01
CA TYR A 383 6.05 -29.87 30.81
C TYR A 383 6.96 -30.70 29.92
N THR A 384 8.22 -30.79 30.31
CA THR A 384 9.23 -31.59 29.61
C THR A 384 9.76 -32.66 30.57
N TYR A 385 9.66 -33.93 30.12
CA TYR A 385 10.20 -35.05 30.83
C TYR A 385 11.53 -35.50 30.24
N ASP A 386 12.54 -35.54 31.08
CA ASP A 386 13.91 -36.06 30.80
C ASP A 386 14.52 -35.46 29.50
N SER A 387 14.20 -34.19 29.20
CA SER A 387 14.59 -33.52 27.96
C SER A 387 14.21 -34.26 26.66
N ARG A 388 13.25 -35.17 26.74
CA ARG A 388 12.79 -35.98 25.60
C ARG A 388 11.37 -35.71 25.17
N TYR A 389 10.44 -35.65 26.09
CA TYR A 389 9.03 -35.47 25.80
C TYR A 389 8.52 -34.17 26.35
N THR A 390 8.02 -33.31 25.49
CA THR A 390 7.40 -32.04 25.91
C THR A 390 5.94 -32.03 25.51
N VAL A 391 5.08 -31.67 26.46
CA VAL A 391 3.66 -31.36 26.20
C VAL A 391 3.44 -29.89 26.60
N SER A 392 2.75 -29.15 25.79
CA SER A 392 2.41 -27.76 26.04
C SER A 392 0.94 -27.47 25.80
N GLY A 393 0.42 -26.48 26.50
CA GLY A 393 -0.93 -25.97 26.29
C GLY A 393 -0.99 -24.47 26.54
N SER A 394 -1.79 -23.77 25.78
CA SER A 394 -2.08 -22.36 25.98
C SER A 394 -3.57 -22.08 25.91
N VAL A 395 -4.02 -21.08 26.64
CA VAL A 395 -5.37 -20.54 26.57
C VAL A 395 -5.29 -19.02 26.70
N ARG A 396 -6.08 -18.34 25.89
CA ARG A 396 -6.22 -16.88 25.94
C ARG A 396 -7.68 -16.50 25.66
N THR A 397 -8.18 -15.55 26.39
CA THR A 397 -9.46 -14.91 26.07
C THR A 397 -9.22 -13.40 25.93
N ASP A 398 -9.81 -12.82 24.91
CA ASP A 398 -9.70 -11.41 24.61
C ASP A 398 -11.10 -10.80 24.51
N ALA A 399 -11.27 -9.65 25.15
CA ALA A 399 -12.47 -8.83 25.03
C ALA A 399 -12.11 -7.49 24.39
N SER A 400 -12.98 -6.97 23.55
CA SER A 400 -12.82 -5.67 22.91
C SER A 400 -14.14 -4.91 22.90
N ASN A 401 -14.07 -3.58 22.91
CA ASN A 401 -15.24 -2.74 22.69
C ASN A 401 -15.70 -2.72 21.21
N LEU A 402 -14.98 -3.39 20.31
CA LEU A 402 -15.29 -3.48 18.89
C LEU A 402 -16.23 -4.62 18.53
N ILE A 403 -16.40 -5.58 19.41
CA ILE A 403 -17.28 -6.75 19.26
C ILE A 403 -18.49 -6.65 20.17
N THR A 404 -19.50 -7.51 19.92
CA THR A 404 -20.78 -7.49 20.62
C THR A 404 -20.66 -7.42 22.15
N ASP A 405 -21.67 -6.87 22.79
CA ASP A 405 -21.79 -6.87 24.25
C ASP A 405 -22.22 -8.23 24.82
N ASP A 406 -22.64 -9.17 23.98
CA ASP A 406 -23.00 -10.53 24.39
C ASP A 406 -21.77 -11.29 24.90
N PRO A 407 -21.75 -11.73 26.18
CA PRO A 407 -20.60 -12.45 26.75
C PRO A 407 -20.23 -13.74 26.03
N ALA A 408 -21.18 -14.39 25.37
CA ALA A 408 -20.96 -15.65 24.63
C ALA A 408 -20.03 -15.45 23.41
N TYR A 409 -20.04 -14.26 22.83
CA TYR A 409 -19.23 -13.90 21.66
C TYR A 409 -18.04 -13.00 22.01
N ARG A 410 -18.17 -12.20 23.10
CA ARG A 410 -17.13 -11.26 23.53
C ARG A 410 -15.89 -11.96 24.06
N TYR A 411 -16.03 -13.03 24.85
CA TYR A 411 -14.95 -13.74 25.53
C TYR A 411 -14.61 -15.08 24.88
N ALA A 412 -14.52 -15.11 23.56
CA ALA A 412 -14.15 -16.32 22.86
C ALA A 412 -12.75 -16.82 23.27
N PRO A 413 -12.61 -18.05 23.81
CA PRO A 413 -11.32 -18.57 24.16
C PRO A 413 -10.56 -19.08 22.93
N PHE A 414 -9.31 -18.67 22.81
CA PHE A 414 -8.34 -19.26 21.90
C PHE A 414 -7.43 -20.18 22.67
N TRP A 415 -7.10 -21.31 22.11
CA TRP A 415 -6.28 -22.29 22.82
C TRP A 415 -5.43 -23.08 21.84
N SER A 416 -4.32 -23.62 22.37
CA SER A 416 -3.50 -24.55 21.61
C SER A 416 -2.97 -25.65 22.53
N VAL A 417 -2.71 -26.82 21.93
CA VAL A 417 -1.97 -27.91 22.53
C VAL A 417 -0.83 -28.32 21.61
N GLY A 418 0.29 -28.72 22.20
CA GLY A 418 1.45 -29.16 21.45
C GLY A 418 2.15 -30.33 22.13
N ALA A 419 2.76 -31.16 21.31
CA ALA A 419 3.65 -32.22 21.77
C ALA A 419 4.96 -32.21 20.98
N SER A 420 6.06 -32.46 21.64
CA SER A 420 7.38 -32.60 20.99
C SER A 420 8.11 -33.80 21.55
N TRP A 421 8.69 -34.59 20.66
CA TRP A 421 9.52 -35.72 20.98
C TRP A 421 10.93 -35.49 20.46
N GLN A 422 11.89 -35.37 21.36
CA GLN A 422 13.30 -35.26 21.08
C GLN A 422 13.90 -36.66 20.83
N ILE A 423 13.73 -37.18 19.63
CA ILE A 423 14.10 -38.54 19.25
C ILE A 423 15.59 -38.77 19.44
N ALA A 424 16.43 -37.76 19.12
CA ALA A 424 17.88 -37.86 19.26
C ALA A 424 18.33 -38.14 20.71
N ASN A 425 17.51 -37.79 21.72
CA ASN A 425 17.82 -37.99 23.13
C ASN A 425 17.46 -39.41 23.65
N GLU A 426 16.89 -40.27 22.77
CA GLU A 426 16.54 -41.61 23.12
C GLU A 426 17.77 -42.55 23.18
N ALA A 427 17.68 -43.57 24.05
CA ALA A 427 18.81 -44.52 24.25
C ALA A 427 19.19 -45.26 22.95
N PHE A 428 18.20 -45.57 22.10
CA PHE A 428 18.43 -46.24 20.84
C PHE A 428 19.11 -45.36 19.79
N MET A 429 19.07 -44.03 19.96
CA MET A 429 19.73 -43.08 19.06
C MET A 429 21.15 -42.77 19.45
N GLN A 430 21.58 -43.14 20.67
CA GLN A 430 22.94 -42.86 21.17
C GLN A 430 24.06 -43.55 20.35
N GLN A 431 23.72 -44.59 19.57
CA GLN A 431 24.63 -45.30 18.68
C GLN A 431 24.71 -44.68 17.27
N VAL A 432 23.92 -43.64 16.99
CA VAL A 432 23.82 -43.00 15.67
C VAL A 432 24.61 -41.72 15.68
N ASP A 433 25.93 -41.81 15.52
CA ASP A 433 26.89 -40.67 15.67
C ASP A 433 26.69 -39.52 14.67
N TRP A 434 25.91 -39.74 13.61
CA TRP A 434 25.69 -38.69 12.60
C TRP A 434 24.43 -37.86 12.82
N ILE A 435 23.55 -38.21 13.77
CA ILE A 435 22.38 -37.48 14.16
C ILE A 435 22.63 -36.77 15.49
N ASP A 436 22.80 -35.45 15.44
CA ASP A 436 23.04 -34.63 16.64
C ASP A 436 21.74 -34.15 17.28
N GLY A 437 20.69 -34.01 16.46
CA GLY A 437 19.37 -33.62 16.90
C GLY A 437 18.32 -34.11 15.94
N LEU A 438 17.25 -34.67 16.47
CA LEU A 438 16.05 -35.07 15.72
C LEU A 438 14.86 -34.91 16.64
N ALA A 439 13.92 -34.05 16.23
CA ALA A 439 12.70 -33.82 16.97
C ALA A 439 11.49 -33.89 16.06
N LEU A 440 10.43 -34.53 16.57
CA LEU A 440 9.09 -34.52 15.97
C LEU A 440 8.21 -33.61 16.80
N ARG A 441 7.48 -32.69 16.13
CA ARG A 441 6.54 -31.75 16.73
C ARG A 441 5.15 -31.92 16.16
N PHE A 442 4.17 -31.74 17.01
CA PHE A 442 2.76 -31.63 16.62
C PHE A 442 2.13 -30.50 17.40
N THR A 443 1.38 -29.67 16.74
CA THR A 443 0.55 -28.64 17.38
C THR A 443 -0.84 -28.60 16.76
N TYR A 444 -1.81 -28.32 17.61
CA TYR A 444 -3.18 -28.04 17.21
C TYR A 444 -3.77 -26.92 18.07
N GLY A 445 -4.48 -26.01 17.45
CA GLY A 445 -5.10 -24.92 18.20
C GLY A 445 -5.92 -23.98 17.34
N TYR A 446 -6.60 -23.07 18.04
CA TYR A 446 -7.38 -22.00 17.46
C TYR A 446 -6.80 -20.64 17.82
N ASN A 447 -6.67 -19.80 16.81
CA ASN A 447 -6.42 -18.36 16.97
C ASN A 447 -7.57 -17.56 16.36
N GLY A 448 -7.68 -16.29 16.72
CA GLY A 448 -8.72 -15.41 16.25
C GLY A 448 -8.21 -14.05 15.78
N ASN A 449 -9.07 -13.38 15.03
CA ASN A 449 -8.89 -12.02 14.58
C ASN A 449 -10.21 -11.26 14.72
N VAL A 450 -10.13 -9.92 14.83
CA VAL A 450 -11.29 -9.03 14.82
C VAL A 450 -11.21 -8.09 13.62
N ASP A 451 -12.25 -8.04 12.81
CA ASP A 451 -12.38 -7.06 11.74
C ASP A 451 -12.89 -5.73 12.33
N LYS A 452 -12.13 -4.66 12.07
CA LYS A 452 -12.47 -3.30 12.47
C LYS A 452 -13.31 -2.53 11.43
N SER A 453 -13.58 -3.14 10.29
CA SER A 453 -14.33 -2.52 9.20
C SER A 453 -15.84 -2.54 9.40
N THR A 454 -16.31 -3.28 10.41
CA THR A 454 -17.73 -3.37 10.77
C THR A 454 -17.94 -3.11 12.26
N THR A 455 -19.17 -2.87 12.66
CA THR A 455 -19.58 -2.58 14.04
C THR A 455 -20.75 -3.47 14.43
N PHE A 456 -20.84 -3.76 15.72
CA PHE A 456 -22.01 -4.46 16.24
C PHE A 456 -23.20 -3.54 16.51
N LYS A 457 -22.95 -2.22 16.65
CA LYS A 457 -23.99 -1.21 16.89
C LYS A 457 -24.43 -0.56 15.57
N PRO A 458 -25.69 -0.18 15.44
CA PRO A 458 -26.14 0.66 14.34
C PRO A 458 -25.41 1.99 14.32
N LEU A 459 -25.05 2.47 13.13
CA LEU A 459 -24.45 3.77 12.90
C LEU A 459 -25.39 4.67 12.13
N VAL A 460 -25.55 5.88 12.60
CA VAL A 460 -26.39 6.91 11.98
C VAL A 460 -25.52 8.09 11.59
N ASN A 461 -25.60 8.51 10.35
CA ASN A 461 -25.05 9.78 9.89
C ASN A 461 -26.08 10.88 10.13
N ILE A 462 -25.72 11.88 10.90
CA ILE A 462 -26.54 13.07 11.10
C ILE A 462 -26.09 14.10 10.06
N SER A 463 -27.04 14.64 9.30
CA SER A 463 -26.75 15.66 8.29
C SER A 463 -26.17 16.91 8.97
N SER A 464 -25.17 17.52 8.34
CA SER A 464 -24.59 18.78 8.83
C SER A 464 -25.48 20.01 8.55
N SER A 465 -26.49 19.86 7.69
CA SER A 465 -27.40 20.92 7.30
C SER A 465 -28.84 20.48 7.55
N PRO A 466 -29.70 21.40 8.00
CA PRO A 466 -31.13 21.14 8.13
C PRO A 466 -31.76 20.76 6.80
N ASN A 467 -32.73 19.85 6.83
CA ASN A 467 -33.56 19.51 5.69
C ASN A 467 -34.36 20.73 5.25
N THR A 468 -34.38 21.01 3.96
CA THR A 468 -35.04 22.22 3.39
C THR A 468 -36.55 22.27 3.59
N VAL A 469 -37.20 21.14 3.86
CA VAL A 469 -38.66 21.04 4.08
C VAL A 469 -38.98 21.12 5.56
N THR A 470 -38.27 20.39 6.40
CA THR A 470 -38.60 20.27 7.83
C THR A 470 -37.85 21.29 8.70
N GLY A 471 -36.77 21.89 8.23
CA GLY A 471 -35.89 22.76 9.03
C GLY A 471 -35.06 22.03 10.09
N GLU A 472 -35.16 20.70 10.18
CA GLU A 472 -34.50 19.90 11.20
C GLU A 472 -33.30 19.11 10.61
N LEU A 473 -32.33 18.77 11.45
CA LEU A 473 -31.27 17.85 11.06
C LEU A 473 -31.82 16.44 10.85
N THR A 474 -31.47 15.83 9.72
CA THR A 474 -31.91 14.47 9.40
C THR A 474 -30.84 13.46 9.71
N GLY A 475 -31.24 12.29 10.20
CA GLY A 475 -30.39 11.13 10.37
C GLY A 475 -30.63 10.09 9.27
N SER A 476 -29.57 9.60 8.66
CA SER A 476 -29.61 8.45 7.76
C SER A 476 -28.85 7.27 8.34
N MET A 477 -29.40 6.06 8.21
CA MET A 477 -28.71 4.84 8.66
C MET A 477 -27.50 4.59 7.78
N SER A 478 -26.31 4.59 8.39
CA SER A 478 -25.04 4.30 7.71
C SER A 478 -24.71 2.81 7.76
N SER A 479 -25.05 2.14 8.87
CA SER A 479 -24.88 0.70 9.07
C SER A 479 -25.89 0.21 10.10
N TYR A 480 -26.49 -0.94 9.83
CA TYR A 480 -27.40 -1.58 10.80
C TYR A 480 -26.68 -2.25 11.95
N GLY A 481 -25.35 -2.40 11.85
CA GLY A 481 -24.55 -3.12 12.80
C GLY A 481 -24.76 -4.63 12.75
N ASN A 482 -23.83 -5.40 13.29
CA ASN A 482 -23.96 -6.86 13.41
C ASN A 482 -24.05 -7.24 14.90
N PRO A 483 -25.26 -7.48 15.44
CA PRO A 483 -25.43 -7.80 16.87
C PRO A 483 -24.70 -9.06 17.32
N THR A 484 -24.39 -9.97 16.39
CA THR A 484 -23.67 -11.24 16.63
C THR A 484 -22.22 -11.18 16.19
N LEU A 485 -21.68 -9.95 15.98
CA LEU A 485 -20.29 -9.76 15.58
C LEU A 485 -19.34 -10.42 16.59
N ARG A 486 -18.58 -11.36 16.11
CA ARG A 486 -17.66 -12.16 16.90
C ARG A 486 -16.29 -12.28 16.25
N TRP A 487 -15.35 -12.85 17.01
CA TRP A 487 -14.02 -13.14 16.50
C TRP A 487 -14.07 -14.12 15.34
N GLU A 488 -13.33 -13.83 14.29
CA GLU A 488 -12.96 -14.83 13.28
C GLU A 488 -12.10 -15.90 13.93
N ARG A 489 -12.24 -17.16 13.54
CA ARG A 489 -11.50 -18.29 14.12
C ARG A 489 -10.73 -19.03 13.05
N THR A 490 -9.48 -19.36 13.37
CA THR A 490 -8.65 -20.21 12.50
C THR A 490 -8.13 -21.40 13.30
N GLY A 491 -8.63 -22.59 12.97
CA GLY A 491 -8.11 -23.86 13.47
C GLY A 491 -6.88 -24.27 12.66
N THR A 492 -5.76 -24.48 13.34
CA THR A 492 -4.48 -24.86 12.70
C THR A 492 -3.95 -26.13 13.32
N TRP A 493 -3.62 -27.14 12.50
CA TRP A 493 -2.70 -28.19 12.89
C TRP A 493 -1.40 -28.07 12.12
N ASP A 494 -0.33 -28.46 12.77
CA ASP A 494 1.02 -28.41 12.25
C ASP A 494 1.81 -29.64 12.73
N ILE A 495 2.52 -30.29 11.80
CA ILE A 495 3.44 -31.40 12.10
C ILE A 495 4.79 -31.00 11.56
N GLY A 496 5.79 -30.96 12.45
CA GLY A 496 7.14 -30.54 12.12
C GLY A 496 8.22 -31.54 12.51
N VAL A 497 9.26 -31.60 11.73
CA VAL A 497 10.48 -32.34 12.01
C VAL A 497 11.67 -31.38 12.02
N ASP A 498 12.37 -31.30 13.13
CA ASP A 498 13.64 -30.59 13.24
C ASP A 498 14.79 -31.59 13.23
N PHE A 499 15.83 -31.28 12.48
CA PHE A 499 17.00 -32.15 12.41
C PHE A 499 18.31 -31.37 12.46
N ASN A 500 19.32 -31.98 13.08
CA ASN A 500 20.69 -31.53 13.13
C ASN A 500 21.60 -32.73 12.94
N LEU A 501 22.44 -32.70 11.89
CA LEU A 501 23.18 -33.86 11.41
C LEU A 501 24.64 -33.52 11.23
N PHE A 502 25.51 -34.53 11.33
CA PHE A 502 26.94 -34.46 11.03
C PHE A 502 27.69 -33.40 11.85
N LYS A 503 27.38 -33.33 13.16
CA LYS A 503 27.96 -32.37 14.11
C LYS A 503 27.62 -30.90 13.72
N GLY A 504 26.36 -30.65 13.39
CA GLY A 504 25.83 -29.33 13.02
C GLY A 504 26.20 -28.87 11.62
N LYS A 505 26.73 -29.75 10.77
CA LYS A 505 27.08 -29.39 9.38
C LYS A 505 25.84 -29.29 8.49
N LEU A 506 24.79 -30.03 8.79
CA LEU A 506 23.50 -29.98 8.09
C LEU A 506 22.40 -29.91 9.14
N TYR A 507 21.55 -28.92 9.04
CA TYR A 507 20.42 -28.71 9.93
C TYR A 507 19.22 -28.22 9.16
N GLY A 508 18.04 -28.40 9.73
CA GLY A 508 16.84 -27.88 9.09
C GLY A 508 15.60 -28.23 9.84
N LYS A 509 14.50 -27.80 9.25
CA LYS A 509 13.15 -28.09 9.69
C LYS A 509 12.24 -28.31 8.49
N PHE A 510 11.24 -29.14 8.68
CA PHE A 510 10.19 -29.39 7.71
C PHE A 510 8.87 -29.41 8.44
N ASP A 511 7.95 -28.56 8.04
CA ASP A 511 6.63 -28.41 8.63
C ASP A 511 5.53 -28.62 7.56
N VAL A 512 4.47 -29.33 7.91
CA VAL A 512 3.26 -29.50 7.11
C VAL A 512 2.08 -29.01 7.94
N TYR A 513 1.26 -28.14 7.34
CA TYR A 513 0.16 -27.53 8.06
C TYR A 513 -1.16 -27.50 7.28
N SER A 514 -2.24 -27.37 8.05
CA SER A 514 -3.55 -26.99 7.52
C SER A 514 -4.17 -25.94 8.43
N LYS A 515 -4.60 -24.83 7.85
CA LYS A 515 -5.29 -23.74 8.52
C LYS A 515 -6.70 -23.62 7.97
N HIS A 516 -7.68 -23.85 8.81
CA HIS A 516 -9.10 -23.72 8.47
C HIS A 516 -9.66 -22.49 9.18
N SER A 517 -9.94 -21.45 8.42
CA SER A 517 -10.52 -20.20 8.92
C SER A 517 -12.02 -20.25 8.76
N GLU A 518 -12.73 -19.99 9.84
CA GLU A 518 -14.17 -19.99 9.97
C GLU A 518 -14.64 -18.65 10.54
N ASP A 519 -15.95 -18.37 10.41
CA ASP A 519 -16.53 -17.12 10.90
C ASP A 519 -15.88 -15.86 10.30
N LEU A 520 -15.29 -15.96 9.09
CA LEU A 520 -14.72 -14.80 8.42
C LEU A 520 -15.81 -13.80 8.08
N ILE A 521 -15.49 -12.52 8.28
CA ILE A 521 -16.44 -11.45 7.99
C ILE A 521 -16.50 -11.23 6.48
N ALA A 522 -17.68 -11.45 5.91
CA ALA A 522 -17.96 -11.28 4.50
C ALA A 522 -19.30 -10.55 4.30
N ASP A 523 -19.47 -9.91 3.16
CA ASP A 523 -20.72 -9.29 2.78
C ASP A 523 -21.78 -10.36 2.54
N VAL A 524 -22.98 -10.13 3.06
CA VAL A 524 -24.16 -10.98 2.90
C VAL A 524 -25.25 -10.16 2.23
N THR A 525 -25.83 -10.69 1.14
CA THR A 525 -26.98 -10.07 0.50
C THR A 525 -28.22 -10.34 1.33
N LEU A 526 -28.95 -9.28 1.66
CA LEU A 526 -30.19 -9.30 2.39
C LEU A 526 -31.34 -8.90 1.48
N SER A 527 -32.55 -9.33 1.85
CA SER A 527 -33.76 -8.85 1.18
C SER A 527 -33.96 -7.37 1.49
N ALA A 528 -34.24 -6.56 0.47
CA ALA A 528 -34.48 -5.12 0.61
C ALA A 528 -35.62 -4.78 1.61
N VAL A 529 -36.50 -5.74 1.90
CA VAL A 529 -37.56 -5.58 2.93
C VAL A 529 -36.99 -5.43 4.34
N GLN A 530 -35.71 -5.75 4.55
CA GLN A 530 -35.01 -5.54 5.83
C GLN A 530 -34.39 -4.14 5.96
N GLY A 531 -34.59 -3.27 4.95
CA GLY A 531 -34.09 -1.90 4.94
C GLY A 531 -32.67 -1.73 4.41
N THR A 532 -31.96 -2.82 4.11
CA THR A 532 -30.66 -2.84 3.44
C THR A 532 -30.54 -4.05 2.53
N THR A 533 -29.75 -3.91 1.48
CA THR A 533 -29.47 -5.00 0.53
C THR A 533 -28.21 -5.78 0.85
N SER A 534 -27.37 -5.27 1.75
CA SER A 534 -26.14 -5.95 2.17
C SER A 534 -25.79 -5.66 3.63
N MET A 535 -25.13 -6.62 4.27
CA MET A 535 -24.63 -6.51 5.64
C MET A 535 -23.39 -7.39 5.81
N ARG A 536 -22.44 -6.98 6.63
CA ARG A 536 -21.26 -7.78 6.97
C ARG A 536 -21.54 -8.71 8.14
N LEU A 537 -21.40 -10.00 7.90
CA LEU A 537 -21.64 -11.05 8.90
C LEU A 537 -20.45 -12.01 8.97
N ASN A 538 -20.30 -12.69 10.12
CA ASN A 538 -19.34 -13.77 10.30
C ASN A 538 -19.83 -15.04 9.57
N ASN A 539 -19.27 -15.34 8.37
CA ASN A 539 -19.94 -16.27 7.48
C ASN A 539 -19.05 -16.96 6.42
N GLY A 540 -17.82 -16.49 6.22
CA GLY A 540 -16.91 -17.09 5.24
C GLY A 540 -16.06 -18.22 5.82
N GLU A 541 -15.70 -19.21 4.98
CA GLU A 541 -14.75 -20.26 5.32
C GLU A 541 -13.65 -20.35 4.27
N ILE A 542 -12.38 -20.41 4.72
CA ILE A 542 -11.20 -20.56 3.86
C ILE A 542 -10.29 -21.65 4.42
N LEU A 543 -9.77 -22.45 3.52
CA LEU A 543 -8.80 -23.49 3.82
C LEU A 543 -7.46 -23.19 3.17
N ASN A 544 -6.40 -23.15 3.99
CA ASN A 544 -5.00 -23.08 3.55
C ASN A 544 -4.28 -24.36 3.95
N ARG A 545 -3.57 -24.99 3.01
CA ARG A 545 -2.73 -26.15 3.24
C ARG A 545 -1.38 -25.94 2.59
N GLY A 546 -0.34 -26.32 3.29
CA GLY A 546 0.98 -26.13 2.76
C GLY A 546 2.05 -26.88 3.52
N PHE A 547 3.27 -26.67 3.07
CA PHE A 547 4.45 -27.10 3.79
C PHE A 547 5.52 -26.00 3.74
N GLU A 548 6.41 -26.02 4.72
CA GLU A 548 7.57 -25.16 4.82
C GLU A 548 8.80 -25.99 5.08
N MET A 549 9.90 -25.67 4.43
CA MET A 549 11.18 -26.35 4.59
C MET A 549 12.30 -25.33 4.72
N GLU A 550 13.14 -25.53 5.69
CA GLU A 550 14.39 -24.84 5.83
C GLU A 550 15.52 -25.84 5.95
N VAL A 551 16.53 -25.73 5.12
CA VAL A 551 17.75 -26.56 5.16
C VAL A 551 18.95 -25.66 5.17
N GLY A 552 19.74 -25.75 6.22
CA GLY A 552 20.95 -24.98 6.41
C GLY A 552 22.19 -25.87 6.50
N SER A 553 23.29 -25.33 6.06
CA SER A 553 24.59 -26.00 6.17
C SER A 553 25.68 -25.03 6.58
N THR A 554 26.54 -25.45 7.51
CA THR A 554 27.72 -24.71 7.92
C THR A 554 28.93 -25.59 7.73
N LEU A 555 29.81 -25.23 6.75
CA LEU A 555 31.00 -26.00 6.41
C LEU A 555 32.27 -25.17 6.63
N ARG A 556 33.16 -25.69 7.42
CA ARG A 556 34.54 -25.19 7.49
C ARG A 556 35.36 -25.89 6.42
N ILE A 557 35.48 -25.23 5.26
CA ILE A 557 36.16 -25.78 4.09
C ILE A 557 37.68 -25.84 4.34
N SER A 558 38.23 -24.81 5.02
CA SER A 558 39.61 -24.75 5.46
C SER A 558 39.71 -23.93 6.76
N PRO A 559 40.89 -23.84 7.42
CA PRO A 559 41.06 -23.01 8.61
C PRO A 559 40.62 -21.55 8.45
N ASN A 560 40.72 -21.03 7.23
CA ASN A 560 40.43 -19.63 6.90
C ASN A 560 39.20 -19.44 6.01
N VAL A 561 38.51 -20.54 5.68
CA VAL A 561 37.32 -20.49 4.81
C VAL A 561 36.15 -21.22 5.48
N THR A 562 35.11 -20.48 5.79
CA THR A 562 33.83 -21.00 6.29
C THR A 562 32.72 -20.62 5.33
N TRP A 563 31.85 -21.56 4.99
CA TRP A 563 30.69 -21.38 4.22
C TRP A 563 29.42 -21.64 5.07
N ASN A 564 28.43 -20.76 4.96
CA ASN A 564 27.07 -20.98 5.47
C ASN A 564 26.11 -20.83 4.32
N GLY A 565 25.15 -21.72 4.20
CA GLY A 565 24.05 -21.64 3.25
C GLY A 565 22.76 -22.06 3.91
N VAL A 566 21.68 -21.34 3.64
CA VAL A 566 20.32 -21.67 4.08
C VAL A 566 19.38 -21.57 2.89
N LEU A 567 18.68 -22.66 2.61
CA LEU A 567 17.60 -22.73 1.64
C LEU A 567 16.27 -22.80 2.39
N THR A 568 15.38 -21.87 2.09
CA THR A 568 13.99 -21.95 2.54
C THR A 568 13.09 -22.17 1.34
N LEU A 569 12.07 -23.01 1.49
CA LEU A 569 11.07 -23.31 0.50
C LEU A 569 9.71 -23.40 1.18
N SER A 570 8.72 -22.72 0.68
CA SER A 570 7.35 -22.83 1.16
C SER A 570 6.37 -23.01 -0.01
N TYR A 571 5.34 -23.77 0.26
CA TYR A 571 4.20 -23.95 -0.62
C TYR A 571 2.91 -23.76 0.16
N ASN A 572 1.99 -22.95 -0.37
CA ASN A 572 0.66 -22.80 0.20
C ASN A 572 -0.39 -22.88 -0.90
N LYS A 573 -1.46 -23.60 -0.63
CA LYS A 573 -2.67 -23.67 -1.46
C LYS A 573 -3.85 -23.15 -0.67
N ASN A 574 -4.43 -22.07 -1.16
CA ASN A 574 -5.65 -21.46 -0.63
C ASN A 574 -6.89 -22.00 -1.35
N ARG A 575 -8.00 -22.15 -0.64
CA ARG A 575 -9.30 -22.49 -1.21
C ARG A 575 -10.44 -21.95 -0.37
N ILE A 576 -11.36 -21.26 -1.00
CA ILE A 576 -12.63 -20.85 -0.40
C ILE A 576 -13.52 -22.10 -0.28
N LYS A 577 -14.00 -22.38 0.93
CA LYS A 577 -14.82 -23.55 1.22
C LYS A 577 -16.30 -23.24 1.19
N SER A 578 -16.67 -22.07 1.74
CA SER A 578 -18.05 -21.64 1.85
C SER A 578 -18.15 -20.12 1.79
N LEU A 579 -19.15 -19.62 1.08
CA LEU A 579 -19.55 -18.21 1.00
C LEU A 579 -21.07 -18.15 0.86
N GLN A 580 -21.71 -17.22 1.60
CA GLN A 580 -23.17 -17.00 1.41
C GLN A 580 -23.46 -16.04 0.25
N VAL A 581 -22.60 -15.07 0.00
CA VAL A 581 -22.73 -14.18 -1.16
C VAL A 581 -21.96 -14.80 -2.30
N LYS A 582 -22.69 -15.12 -3.35
CA LYS A 582 -22.06 -15.55 -4.62
C LYS A 582 -22.07 -14.35 -5.58
N PRO A 583 -21.05 -14.20 -6.39
CA PRO A 583 -21.07 -13.26 -7.49
C PRO A 583 -22.34 -13.47 -8.33
N THR A 584 -23.00 -12.38 -8.72
CA THR A 584 -24.26 -12.45 -9.45
C THR A 584 -24.07 -12.41 -10.96
N ASN A 585 -22.90 -11.94 -11.41
CA ASN A 585 -22.54 -11.83 -12.81
C ASN A 585 -21.01 -11.83 -12.98
N ALA A 586 -20.55 -11.93 -14.22
CA ALA A 586 -19.13 -11.95 -14.53
C ALA A 586 -18.41 -10.62 -14.26
N TYR A 587 -19.12 -9.51 -14.24
CA TYR A 587 -18.59 -8.21 -13.91
C TYR A 587 -18.09 -8.14 -12.47
N ASP A 588 -18.84 -8.73 -11.53
CA ASP A 588 -18.44 -8.83 -10.13
C ASP A 588 -17.13 -9.60 -9.98
N LEU A 589 -17.01 -10.74 -10.70
CA LEU A 589 -15.81 -11.58 -10.65
C LEU A 589 -14.59 -10.89 -11.26
N VAL A 590 -14.73 -10.29 -12.43
CA VAL A 590 -13.58 -9.90 -13.25
C VAL A 590 -13.20 -8.43 -13.04
N TYR A 591 -14.20 -7.53 -13.01
CA TYR A 591 -13.95 -6.09 -12.97
C TYR A 591 -13.97 -5.51 -11.55
N VAL A 592 -15.01 -5.79 -10.77
CA VAL A 592 -15.14 -5.23 -9.42
C VAL A 592 -14.06 -5.78 -8.51
N GLY A 593 -13.79 -7.09 -8.59
CA GLY A 593 -12.72 -7.72 -7.82
C GLY A 593 -12.96 -7.70 -6.30
N GLY A 594 -11.90 -7.85 -5.51
CA GLY A 594 -11.99 -7.87 -4.05
C GLY A 594 -12.86 -9.02 -3.54
N SER A 595 -13.69 -8.78 -2.51
CA SER A 595 -14.57 -9.80 -1.93
C SER A 595 -15.69 -10.24 -2.88
N THR A 596 -16.08 -9.41 -3.86
CA THR A 596 -17.08 -9.77 -4.87
C THR A 596 -16.54 -10.76 -5.91
N ALA A 597 -15.23 -10.92 -6.00
CA ALA A 597 -14.57 -11.88 -6.89
C ALA A 597 -14.35 -13.28 -6.25
N TRP A 598 -14.86 -13.49 -5.04
CA TRP A 598 -14.70 -14.75 -4.35
C TRP A 598 -15.71 -15.79 -4.84
N MET A 599 -15.22 -16.97 -5.15
CA MET A 599 -16.02 -18.11 -5.62
C MET A 599 -15.66 -19.37 -4.86
N GLU A 600 -16.66 -20.09 -4.37
CA GLU A 600 -16.46 -21.38 -3.71
C GLU A 600 -15.68 -22.37 -4.58
N GLY A 601 -14.70 -23.02 -3.98
CA GLY A 601 -13.85 -23.99 -4.67
C GLY A 601 -12.60 -23.42 -5.31
N TYR A 602 -12.50 -22.09 -5.44
CA TYR A 602 -11.35 -21.39 -6.00
C TYR A 602 -10.47 -20.78 -4.91
N ASP A 603 -9.29 -20.32 -5.31
CA ASP A 603 -8.40 -19.50 -4.47
C ASP A 603 -9.02 -18.11 -4.30
N MET A 604 -8.91 -17.52 -3.10
CA MET A 604 -9.42 -16.17 -2.85
C MET A 604 -8.73 -15.10 -3.71
N ASN A 605 -7.53 -15.38 -4.20
CA ASN A 605 -6.75 -14.52 -5.08
C ASN A 605 -6.79 -15.00 -6.54
N THR A 606 -7.86 -15.68 -6.94
CA THR A 606 -8.00 -16.14 -8.33
C THR A 606 -8.03 -14.96 -9.29
N LEU A 607 -7.16 -15.00 -10.30
CA LEU A 607 -7.19 -14.07 -11.42
C LEU A 607 -8.30 -14.46 -12.37
N TRP A 608 -9.37 -13.68 -12.35
CA TRP A 608 -10.49 -13.85 -13.25
C TRP A 608 -10.30 -12.99 -14.50
N THR A 609 -10.66 -13.51 -15.66
CA THR A 609 -10.53 -12.83 -16.95
C THR A 609 -11.69 -13.15 -17.86
N TYR A 610 -11.90 -12.30 -18.87
CA TYR A 610 -12.72 -12.62 -20.02
C TYR A 610 -11.88 -13.30 -21.10
N LYS A 611 -12.53 -14.09 -21.94
CA LYS A 611 -11.89 -14.65 -23.13
C LYS A 611 -12.41 -13.95 -24.36
N TYR A 612 -11.49 -13.51 -25.23
CA TYR A 612 -11.84 -12.88 -26.49
C TYR A 612 -12.47 -13.89 -27.45
N GLY A 613 -13.63 -13.55 -28.02
CA GLY A 613 -14.39 -14.37 -28.95
C GLY A 613 -14.18 -14.04 -30.42
N GLY A 614 -13.29 -13.10 -30.73
CA GLY A 614 -13.07 -12.59 -32.07
C GLY A 614 -14.04 -11.47 -32.45
N LEU A 615 -13.93 -11.00 -33.70
CA LEU A 615 -14.86 -10.05 -34.26
C LEU A 615 -16.07 -10.82 -34.81
N GLN A 616 -17.26 -10.37 -34.42
CA GLN A 616 -18.53 -10.90 -34.93
C GLN A 616 -19.28 -9.81 -35.66
N ASN A 617 -19.87 -10.14 -36.82
CA ASN A 617 -20.74 -9.23 -37.53
C ASN A 617 -22.12 -9.20 -36.85
N VAL A 618 -22.43 -8.14 -36.16
CA VAL A 618 -23.73 -7.89 -35.50
C VAL A 618 -24.69 -7.05 -36.36
N GLY A 619 -24.19 -6.57 -37.51
CA GLY A 619 -24.96 -5.85 -38.51
C GLY A 619 -25.66 -6.76 -39.54
N THR A 620 -26.18 -6.16 -40.58
CA THR A 620 -26.80 -6.87 -41.67
C THR A 620 -25.79 -7.19 -42.79
N ALA A 621 -26.17 -8.04 -43.77
CA ALA A 621 -25.32 -8.32 -44.93
C ALA A 621 -25.06 -7.07 -45.79
N SER A 622 -25.99 -6.12 -45.81
CA SER A 622 -25.88 -4.86 -46.56
C SER A 622 -25.18 -3.75 -45.78
N SER A 623 -25.09 -3.88 -44.44
CA SER A 623 -24.41 -2.96 -43.54
C SER A 623 -23.73 -3.77 -42.43
N PRO A 624 -22.58 -4.37 -42.76
CA PRO A 624 -21.85 -5.18 -41.76
C PRO A 624 -21.29 -4.30 -40.66
N ASP A 625 -21.47 -4.76 -39.41
CA ASP A 625 -20.96 -4.14 -38.22
C ASP A 625 -20.13 -5.17 -37.40
N TRP A 626 -18.82 -5.06 -37.51
CA TRP A 626 -17.91 -6.00 -36.85
C TRP A 626 -17.55 -5.49 -35.47
N GLN A 627 -17.99 -6.22 -34.47
CA GLN A 627 -17.75 -5.86 -33.06
C GLN A 627 -16.90 -6.92 -32.34
N PRO A 628 -16.02 -6.50 -31.39
CA PRO A 628 -15.32 -7.42 -30.51
C PRO A 628 -16.31 -8.08 -29.55
N THR A 629 -16.05 -9.35 -29.25
CA THR A 629 -16.95 -10.15 -28.40
C THR A 629 -16.24 -10.87 -27.28
N ILE A 630 -17.01 -11.17 -26.22
CA ILE A 630 -16.61 -12.05 -25.13
C ILE A 630 -17.15 -13.44 -25.44
N LEU A 631 -16.28 -14.44 -25.33
CA LEU A 631 -16.65 -15.85 -25.53
C LEU A 631 -17.19 -16.46 -24.25
N HIS A 632 -18.39 -17.03 -24.31
CA HIS A 632 -18.97 -17.87 -23.28
C HIS A 632 -18.44 -19.31 -23.36
N LYS A 633 -18.46 -20.02 -22.25
CA LYS A 633 -18.11 -21.48 -22.22
C LYS A 633 -19.06 -22.34 -23.05
N SER A 634 -20.28 -21.87 -23.24
CA SER A 634 -21.27 -22.50 -24.13
C SER A 634 -20.97 -22.34 -25.63
N GLY A 635 -20.00 -21.48 -25.98
CA GLY A 635 -19.70 -21.12 -27.36
C GLY A 635 -20.54 -19.96 -27.90
N LEU A 636 -21.39 -19.37 -27.10
CA LEU A 636 -22.08 -18.12 -27.40
C LEU A 636 -21.13 -16.91 -27.25
N TYR A 637 -21.53 -15.78 -27.85
CA TYR A 637 -20.76 -14.54 -27.81
C TYR A 637 -21.61 -13.39 -27.32
N GLU A 638 -21.00 -12.49 -26.58
CA GLU A 638 -21.57 -11.17 -26.23
C GLU A 638 -20.68 -10.03 -26.68
N THR A 639 -21.29 -8.95 -27.17
CA THR A 639 -20.56 -7.73 -27.56
C THR A 639 -20.20 -6.90 -26.33
N PHE A 640 -19.29 -5.93 -26.48
CA PHE A 640 -18.92 -5.00 -25.41
C PHE A 640 -19.97 -3.93 -25.12
N ALA A 641 -21.08 -3.91 -25.83
CA ALA A 641 -22.16 -2.93 -25.65
C ALA A 641 -22.97 -3.17 -24.38
N THR A 642 -22.95 -4.38 -23.83
CA THR A 642 -23.73 -4.76 -22.64
C THR A 642 -22.86 -5.53 -21.67
N TRP A 643 -23.28 -5.52 -20.39
CA TRP A 643 -22.67 -6.39 -19.39
C TRP A 643 -23.14 -7.82 -19.59
N PRO A 644 -22.23 -8.81 -19.49
CA PRO A 644 -22.65 -10.21 -19.47
C PRO A 644 -23.63 -10.48 -18.34
N THR A 645 -24.83 -10.93 -18.69
CA THR A 645 -25.88 -11.32 -17.75
C THR A 645 -25.90 -12.84 -17.64
N GLY A 646 -26.40 -13.38 -16.52
CA GLY A 646 -26.48 -14.83 -16.30
C GLY A 646 -25.45 -15.36 -15.33
N ASP A 647 -25.13 -16.66 -15.43
CA ASP A 647 -24.18 -17.29 -14.51
C ASP A 647 -22.78 -16.63 -14.67
N PRO A 648 -22.21 -16.09 -13.58
CA PRO A 648 -20.91 -15.46 -13.62
C PRO A 648 -19.82 -16.39 -14.19
N MET A 649 -19.99 -17.69 -14.10
CA MET A 649 -19.03 -18.66 -14.61
C MET A 649 -19.11 -18.90 -16.12
N ASP A 650 -20.13 -18.40 -16.82
CA ASP A 650 -20.28 -18.61 -18.26
C ASP A 650 -19.20 -17.93 -19.09
N CYS A 651 -18.85 -16.71 -18.75
CA CYS A 651 -17.85 -15.91 -19.46
C CYS A 651 -16.62 -15.54 -18.61
N SER A 652 -16.54 -15.97 -17.35
CA SER A 652 -15.35 -15.76 -16.50
C SER A 652 -14.42 -16.97 -16.53
N TYR A 653 -13.15 -16.75 -16.74
CA TYR A 653 -12.10 -17.76 -16.82
C TYR A 653 -11.06 -17.55 -15.73
N ALA A 654 -10.86 -18.60 -14.91
CA ALA A 654 -9.82 -18.61 -13.87
C ALA A 654 -8.45 -18.89 -14.50
N MET A 655 -7.54 -17.91 -14.45
CA MET A 655 -6.19 -18.05 -15.01
C MET A 655 -5.16 -18.58 -14.02
N GLY A 656 -5.53 -18.71 -12.76
CA GLY A 656 -4.66 -19.10 -11.65
C GLY A 656 -4.72 -18.08 -10.52
N THR A 657 -3.82 -18.18 -9.56
CA THR A 657 -3.73 -17.25 -8.43
C THR A 657 -2.80 -16.09 -8.71
N THR A 658 -3.09 -14.90 -8.15
CA THR A 658 -2.20 -13.73 -8.19
C THR A 658 -1.15 -13.73 -7.08
N VAL A 659 -1.27 -14.64 -6.10
CA VAL A 659 -0.32 -14.80 -5.00
C VAL A 659 0.52 -16.04 -5.24
N ALA A 660 1.84 -15.92 -5.14
CA ALA A 660 2.76 -17.02 -5.39
C ALA A 660 2.51 -18.20 -4.42
N PRO A 661 2.09 -19.37 -4.91
CA PRO A 661 1.98 -20.55 -4.06
C PRO A 661 3.33 -21.09 -3.65
N TRP A 662 4.38 -20.90 -4.44
CA TRP A 662 5.75 -21.29 -4.15
C TRP A 662 6.61 -20.08 -3.85
N ASN A 663 7.24 -20.06 -2.68
CA ASN A 663 8.23 -19.07 -2.31
C ASN A 663 9.54 -19.77 -1.94
N MET A 664 10.63 -19.25 -2.43
CA MET A 664 11.98 -19.78 -2.21
C MET A 664 12.92 -18.65 -1.79
N SER A 665 13.82 -18.92 -0.86
CA SER A 665 14.95 -18.05 -0.56
C SER A 665 16.22 -18.89 -0.38
N PHE A 666 17.31 -18.45 -0.98
CA PHE A 666 18.63 -19.00 -0.75
C PHE A 666 19.56 -17.88 -0.24
N SER A 667 19.95 -18.02 1.02
CA SER A 667 20.93 -17.14 1.65
C SER A 667 22.25 -17.89 1.78
N THR A 668 23.32 -17.29 1.31
CA THR A 668 24.66 -17.89 1.42
C THR A 668 25.69 -16.85 1.84
N SER A 669 26.62 -17.26 2.67
CA SER A 669 27.74 -16.43 3.09
C SER A 669 29.05 -17.21 3.16
N PHE A 670 30.11 -16.55 2.79
CA PHE A 670 31.50 -17.03 2.89
C PHE A 670 32.27 -16.09 3.78
N ARG A 671 32.97 -16.66 4.74
CA ARG A 671 34.08 -15.98 5.40
C ARG A 671 35.38 -16.54 4.80
N VAL A 672 36.12 -15.68 4.12
CA VAL A 672 37.37 -16.01 3.45
C VAL A 672 38.46 -15.10 4.03
N TYR A 673 39.29 -15.60 4.91
CA TYR A 673 40.25 -14.81 5.72
C TYR A 673 39.51 -13.69 6.46
N ASP A 674 39.79 -12.43 6.15
CA ASP A 674 39.20 -11.23 6.74
C ASP A 674 38.00 -10.71 5.95
N PHE A 675 37.58 -11.39 4.87
CA PHE A 675 36.42 -11.03 4.06
C PHE A 675 35.18 -11.80 4.50
N ASP A 676 34.08 -11.08 4.63
CA ASP A 676 32.74 -11.63 4.75
C ASP A 676 31.98 -11.32 3.43
N ILE A 677 31.54 -12.34 2.72
CA ILE A 677 30.82 -12.22 1.45
C ILE A 677 29.47 -12.86 1.65
N SER A 678 28.38 -12.18 1.32
CA SER A 678 27.04 -12.75 1.42
C SER A 678 26.18 -12.45 0.20
N MET A 679 25.23 -13.34 -0.05
CA MET A 679 24.26 -13.24 -1.14
C MET A 679 22.92 -13.79 -0.70
N ILE A 680 21.85 -13.11 -1.09
CA ILE A 680 20.45 -13.53 -0.87
C ILE A 680 19.73 -13.53 -2.21
N VAL A 681 19.23 -14.69 -2.59
CA VAL A 681 18.40 -14.89 -3.78
C VAL A 681 16.99 -15.30 -3.34
N THR A 682 15.98 -14.69 -3.91
CA THR A 682 14.58 -15.06 -3.68
C THR A 682 13.89 -15.43 -4.97
N GLY A 683 12.91 -16.31 -4.90
CA GLY A 683 12.09 -16.73 -6.03
C GLY A 683 10.62 -16.89 -5.62
N LYS A 684 9.74 -16.48 -6.51
CA LYS A 684 8.29 -16.66 -6.39
C LYS A 684 7.78 -17.31 -7.66
N PHE A 685 6.98 -18.39 -7.53
CA PHE A 685 6.57 -19.16 -8.69
C PHE A 685 5.11 -19.60 -8.62
N GLY A 686 4.54 -19.84 -9.81
CA GLY A 686 3.21 -20.45 -9.97
C GLY A 686 2.04 -19.46 -9.87
N HIS A 687 2.30 -18.16 -9.87
CA HIS A 687 1.27 -17.13 -9.86
C HIS A 687 1.21 -16.39 -11.21
N LYS A 688 0.13 -15.63 -11.38
CA LYS A 688 -0.20 -14.91 -12.60
C LYS A 688 -0.39 -13.42 -12.33
N PHE A 689 -0.22 -12.61 -13.36
CA PHE A 689 -0.58 -11.19 -13.35
C PHE A 689 -1.18 -10.81 -14.70
N LEU A 690 -1.90 -9.69 -14.73
CA LEU A 690 -2.35 -9.09 -15.96
C LEU A 690 -1.31 -8.07 -16.43
N ARG A 691 -0.83 -8.25 -17.64
CA ARG A 691 0.01 -7.27 -18.32
C ARG A 691 -0.75 -5.96 -18.48
N GLU A 692 -0.01 -4.89 -18.63
CA GLU A 692 -0.58 -3.61 -18.97
C GLU A 692 -1.31 -3.70 -20.32
N SER A 693 -2.55 -3.25 -20.31
CA SER A 693 -3.35 -3.19 -21.50
C SER A 693 -3.23 -1.83 -22.20
N PHE A 694 -3.60 -1.78 -23.45
CA PHE A 694 -3.88 -0.56 -24.15
C PHE A 694 -5.09 0.14 -23.51
N ASN A 695 -4.96 1.42 -23.16
CA ASN A 695 -6.06 2.23 -22.65
C ASN A 695 -6.61 3.08 -23.78
N TYR A 696 -7.94 3.14 -23.88
CA TYR A 696 -8.60 4.02 -24.83
C TYR A 696 -8.31 5.49 -24.51
N PRO A 697 -8.01 6.33 -25.51
CA PRO A 697 -7.82 7.75 -25.25
C PRO A 697 -9.14 8.37 -24.77
N SER A 698 -9.08 9.07 -23.66
CA SER A 698 -10.17 9.93 -23.23
C SER A 698 -10.22 11.18 -24.13
N VAL A 699 -11.42 11.58 -24.55
CA VAL A 699 -11.60 12.79 -25.36
C VAL A 699 -11.18 14.05 -24.58
N SER A 700 -11.30 14.03 -23.27
CA SER A 700 -11.08 15.21 -22.42
C SER A 700 -9.79 15.17 -21.61
N GLY A 701 -8.94 14.15 -21.76
CA GLY A 701 -7.76 14.00 -20.90
C GLY A 701 -6.44 13.89 -21.66
N ARG A 702 -5.33 14.22 -20.96
CA ARG A 702 -4.00 13.82 -21.39
C ARG A 702 -3.91 12.30 -21.29
N ALA A 703 -4.15 11.62 -22.42
CA ALA A 703 -3.93 10.19 -22.50
C ALA A 703 -2.43 9.93 -22.60
N VAL A 704 -1.84 9.37 -21.56
CA VAL A 704 -0.50 8.79 -21.67
C VAL A 704 -0.68 7.41 -22.28
N PRO A 705 -0.39 7.21 -23.57
CA PRO A 705 -0.49 5.91 -24.19
C PRO A 705 0.57 5.03 -23.56
N ASN A 706 0.18 3.82 -23.27
CA ASN A 706 1.18 2.82 -22.98
C ASN A 706 1.89 2.39 -24.27
N ASP A 707 3.00 1.72 -24.14
CA ASP A 707 3.80 1.19 -25.26
C ASP A 707 3.09 0.07 -26.06
N LYS A 708 1.83 -0.21 -25.75
CA LYS A 708 1.01 -1.26 -26.35
C LYS A 708 0.22 -0.78 -27.60
N TYR A 709 0.18 0.51 -27.89
CA TYR A 709 -0.51 1.02 -29.07
C TYR A 709 -0.02 0.37 -30.36
N SER A 710 1.30 0.23 -30.52
CA SER A 710 1.91 -0.42 -31.67
C SER A 710 1.54 -1.91 -31.78
N GLU A 711 1.37 -2.61 -30.66
CA GLU A 711 0.90 -4.01 -30.63
C GLU A 711 -0.54 -4.12 -31.16
N VAL A 712 -1.40 -3.16 -30.82
CA VAL A 712 -2.82 -3.20 -31.16
C VAL A 712 -3.08 -2.64 -32.58
N LYS A 713 -2.30 -1.65 -33.01
CA LYS A 713 -2.47 -0.99 -34.31
C LYS A 713 -2.41 -1.98 -35.52
N ASN A 714 -1.58 -3.01 -35.43
CA ASN A 714 -1.36 -3.99 -36.47
C ASN A 714 -1.58 -5.43 -35.99
N CYS A 715 -2.46 -5.66 -35.02
CA CYS A 715 -2.69 -6.98 -34.47
C CYS A 715 -3.50 -7.89 -35.40
N ASP A 716 -3.43 -9.21 -35.15
CA ASP A 716 -4.35 -10.17 -35.70
C ASP A 716 -5.72 -10.05 -35.00
N PRO A 717 -6.77 -9.56 -35.69
CA PRO A 717 -8.07 -9.31 -35.07
C PRO A 717 -8.79 -10.57 -34.58
N ASN A 718 -8.29 -11.77 -34.91
CA ASN A 718 -8.80 -13.03 -34.38
C ASN A 718 -8.18 -13.41 -33.01
N LYS A 719 -7.07 -12.79 -32.64
CA LYS A 719 -6.32 -13.10 -31.40
C LYS A 719 -6.36 -11.99 -30.37
N ILE A 720 -6.29 -10.76 -30.81
CA ILE A 720 -6.23 -9.57 -29.98
C ILE A 720 -7.32 -8.62 -30.47
N ILE A 721 -7.99 -7.94 -29.55
CA ILE A 721 -9.00 -6.95 -29.87
C ILE A 721 -8.34 -5.82 -30.68
N PRO A 722 -8.76 -5.59 -31.92
CA PRO A 722 -8.19 -4.56 -32.79
C PRO A 722 -8.69 -3.17 -32.36
N LEU A 723 -8.02 -2.13 -32.85
CA LEU A 723 -8.56 -0.77 -32.76
C LEU A 723 -9.87 -0.67 -33.54
N PRO A 724 -10.88 0.04 -33.03
CA PRO A 724 -12.11 0.30 -33.75
C PRO A 724 -11.83 0.98 -35.09
N GLN A 725 -12.47 0.51 -36.14
CA GLN A 725 -12.31 1.08 -37.50
C GLN A 725 -13.24 2.25 -37.76
N ASN A 726 -14.38 2.28 -37.06
CA ASN A 726 -15.40 3.31 -37.14
C ASN A 726 -15.40 4.21 -35.93
N GLU A 727 -16.28 5.20 -35.93
CA GLU A 727 -16.46 6.11 -34.78
C GLU A 727 -16.68 5.34 -33.46
N ILE A 728 -16.11 5.86 -32.38
CA ILE A 728 -16.29 5.28 -31.04
C ILE A 728 -17.66 5.69 -30.56
N GLU A 729 -18.63 4.87 -30.87
CA GLU A 729 -19.97 5.02 -30.37
C GLU A 729 -20.13 4.45 -28.96
N THR A 730 -21.32 4.62 -28.42
CA THR A 730 -21.80 3.98 -27.18
C THR A 730 -21.57 2.46 -27.14
N ARG A 731 -21.39 1.81 -28.29
CA ARG A 731 -21.01 0.38 -28.46
C ARG A 731 -19.71 0.01 -27.76
N TYR A 732 -18.78 0.96 -27.65
CA TYR A 732 -17.52 0.76 -26.97
C TYR A 732 -17.51 1.34 -25.53
N TYR A 733 -18.68 1.72 -25.03
CA TYR A 733 -18.85 2.34 -23.72
C TYR A 733 -18.23 1.52 -22.59
N PHE A 734 -18.19 0.19 -22.71
CA PHE A 734 -17.60 -0.71 -21.74
C PHE A 734 -16.22 -1.24 -22.12
N TRP A 735 -15.59 -0.67 -23.13
CA TRP A 735 -14.29 -1.13 -23.61
C TRP A 735 -13.23 -1.24 -22.50
N ASP A 736 -13.05 -0.20 -21.72
CA ASP A 736 -12.10 -0.14 -20.60
C ASP A 736 -12.41 -1.12 -19.48
N ARG A 737 -13.59 -1.70 -19.48
CA ARG A 737 -14.01 -2.70 -18.50
C ARG A 737 -13.79 -4.12 -18.97
N PHE A 738 -13.58 -4.34 -20.26
CA PHE A 738 -13.33 -5.66 -20.83
C PHE A 738 -11.90 -5.84 -21.28
N TYR A 739 -11.37 -4.87 -22.01
CA TYR A 739 -10.05 -4.96 -22.64
C TYR A 739 -8.92 -5.24 -21.62
N PRO A 740 -8.82 -4.53 -20.47
CA PRO A 740 -7.76 -4.76 -19.51
C PRO A 740 -7.80 -6.13 -18.82
N TYR A 741 -8.92 -6.82 -18.94
CA TYR A 741 -9.17 -8.09 -18.24
C TYR A 741 -9.24 -9.29 -19.18
N MET A 742 -8.72 -9.17 -20.40
CA MET A 742 -8.70 -10.28 -21.36
C MET A 742 -7.65 -11.33 -21.01
N SER A 743 -7.99 -12.60 -21.22
CA SER A 743 -7.15 -13.74 -20.84
C SER A 743 -5.79 -13.78 -21.55
N TYR A 744 -5.67 -13.20 -22.74
CA TYR A 744 -4.40 -13.10 -23.47
C TYR A 744 -3.41 -12.11 -22.83
N LEU A 745 -3.86 -11.27 -21.89
CA LEU A 745 -3.00 -10.40 -21.09
C LEU A 745 -2.49 -11.09 -19.81
N SER A 746 -2.99 -12.30 -19.51
CA SER A 746 -2.58 -13.05 -18.32
C SER A 746 -1.24 -13.74 -18.56
N GLU A 747 -0.22 -13.32 -17.85
CA GLU A 747 1.15 -13.81 -17.96
C GLU A 747 1.66 -14.46 -16.67
N SER A 748 2.78 -15.17 -16.79
CA SER A 748 3.47 -15.73 -15.63
C SER A 748 4.08 -14.61 -14.80
N ALA A 749 3.74 -14.56 -13.50
CA ALA A 749 4.36 -13.68 -12.53
C ALA A 749 5.57 -14.31 -11.84
N SER A 750 5.98 -15.51 -12.25
CA SER A 750 7.15 -16.18 -11.69
C SER A 750 8.42 -15.39 -11.96
N HIS A 751 9.26 -15.27 -10.94
CA HIS A 751 10.50 -14.52 -11.04
C HIS A 751 11.53 -14.95 -9.99
N ILE A 752 12.79 -14.62 -10.24
CA ILE A 752 13.90 -14.74 -9.31
C ILE A 752 14.56 -13.36 -9.17
N ARG A 753 14.89 -12.98 -7.92
CA ARG A 753 15.59 -11.74 -7.59
C ARG A 753 16.87 -12.03 -6.82
N LEU A 754 17.96 -11.40 -7.23
CA LEU A 754 19.12 -11.24 -6.37
C LEU A 754 18.83 -10.06 -5.44
N GLN A 755 18.36 -10.36 -4.22
CA GLN A 755 17.93 -9.34 -3.26
C GLN A 755 19.11 -8.54 -2.71
N GLU A 756 20.20 -9.24 -2.42
CA GLU A 756 21.37 -8.65 -1.80
C GLU A 756 22.64 -9.38 -2.22
N PHE A 757 23.67 -8.61 -2.46
CA PHE A 757 25.06 -9.08 -2.52
C PHE A 757 25.92 -8.12 -1.70
N SER A 758 26.67 -8.64 -0.72
CA SER A 758 27.52 -7.80 0.12
C SER A 758 28.92 -8.38 0.29
N VAL A 759 29.88 -7.48 0.43
CA VAL A 759 31.29 -7.79 0.72
C VAL A 759 31.77 -6.89 1.85
N GLY A 760 32.18 -7.47 2.94
CA GLY A 760 32.78 -6.77 4.08
C GLY A 760 34.23 -7.17 4.29
N TYR A 761 35.10 -6.21 4.56
CA TYR A 761 36.50 -6.45 4.94
C TYR A 761 36.73 -6.06 6.40
N ASN A 762 37.14 -7.02 7.22
CA ASN A 762 37.48 -6.82 8.62
C ASN A 762 38.94 -6.45 8.72
N LEU A 763 39.26 -5.26 9.16
CA LEU A 763 40.67 -4.86 9.30
C LEU A 763 41.38 -5.70 10.36
N PRO A 764 42.62 -6.08 10.12
CA PRO A 764 43.42 -6.92 11.07
C PRO A 764 43.48 -6.26 12.46
N LYS A 765 43.24 -7.04 13.51
CA LYS A 765 43.23 -6.56 14.89
C LYS A 765 44.45 -5.73 15.28
N LYS A 766 45.63 -6.06 14.75
CA LYS A 766 46.87 -5.31 15.00
C LYS A 766 46.83 -3.87 14.47
N VAL A 767 46.14 -3.64 13.34
CA VAL A 767 45.96 -2.31 12.73
C VAL A 767 44.97 -1.53 13.52
N VAL A 768 43.81 -2.16 13.81
CA VAL A 768 42.67 -1.55 14.51
C VAL A 768 43.04 -1.12 15.94
N ALA A 769 43.86 -1.94 16.66
CA ALA A 769 44.32 -1.62 17.99
C ALA A 769 45.20 -0.36 18.06
N LYS A 770 45.94 -0.02 16.98
CA LYS A 770 46.77 1.20 16.91
C LYS A 770 45.93 2.48 16.90
N ILE A 771 44.67 2.41 16.48
CA ILE A 771 43.75 3.54 16.43
C ILE A 771 42.74 3.50 17.58
N GLY A 772 42.98 2.67 18.60
CA GLY A 772 42.14 2.59 19.82
C GLY A 772 40.79 1.88 19.64
N MET A 773 40.61 1.12 18.57
CA MET A 773 39.38 0.38 18.29
C MET A 773 39.51 -1.11 18.55
N LYS A 774 38.41 -1.78 18.90
CA LYS A 774 38.38 -3.26 19.05
C LYS A 774 38.13 -3.96 17.73
N SER A 775 37.32 -3.33 16.84
CA SER A 775 37.08 -3.83 15.49
C SER A 775 36.71 -2.69 14.55
N LEU A 776 37.07 -2.88 13.28
CA LEU A 776 36.71 -1.99 12.17
C LEU A 776 36.42 -2.86 10.94
N GLN A 777 35.23 -2.73 10.40
CA GLN A 777 34.81 -3.35 9.15
C GLN A 777 34.39 -2.27 8.15
N VAL A 778 34.87 -2.37 6.93
CA VAL A 778 34.40 -1.61 5.78
C VAL A 778 33.59 -2.56 4.90
N TYR A 779 32.42 -2.16 4.46
CA TYR A 779 31.58 -3.01 3.62
C TYR A 779 30.97 -2.27 2.45
N ALA A 780 30.71 -3.01 1.40
CA ALA A 780 29.91 -2.61 0.25
C ALA A 780 28.78 -3.62 0.06
N GLN A 781 27.59 -3.12 -0.25
CA GLN A 781 26.40 -3.93 -0.47
C GLN A 781 25.66 -3.41 -1.69
N CYS A 782 25.16 -4.32 -2.50
CA CYS A 782 24.29 -4.03 -3.63
C CYS A 782 22.96 -4.74 -3.41
N ASN A 783 21.85 -4.00 -3.43
CA ASN A 783 20.52 -4.56 -3.34
C ASN A 783 19.87 -4.54 -4.73
N ASN A 784 19.12 -5.58 -5.04
CA ASN A 784 18.35 -5.76 -6.29
C ASN A 784 19.14 -5.55 -7.58
N PRO A 785 20.40 -6.02 -7.70
CA PRO A 785 21.19 -5.80 -8.90
C PRO A 785 20.68 -6.56 -10.13
N PHE A 786 19.91 -7.63 -9.90
CA PHE A 786 19.54 -8.53 -10.99
C PHE A 786 18.20 -9.24 -10.73
N ASN A 787 17.35 -9.30 -11.78
CA ASN A 787 16.05 -9.96 -11.76
C ASN A 787 15.88 -10.81 -13.01
N ILE A 788 15.27 -11.99 -12.86
CA ILE A 788 14.86 -12.87 -13.96
C ILE A 788 13.34 -12.99 -13.90
N TYR A 789 12.68 -12.63 -14.99
CA TYR A 789 11.22 -12.77 -15.13
C TYR A 789 10.89 -13.93 -16.08
N PHE A 790 9.89 -14.75 -15.72
CA PHE A 790 9.43 -15.88 -16.51
C PHE A 790 8.17 -15.53 -17.30
N ASN A 791 8.09 -14.30 -17.79
CA ASN A 791 7.12 -13.86 -18.79
C ASN A 791 7.85 -13.45 -20.08
N GLY A 792 7.17 -13.54 -21.22
CA GLY A 792 7.77 -13.27 -22.54
C GLY A 792 8.09 -11.79 -22.81
N TYR A 793 7.74 -10.89 -21.89
CA TYR A 793 7.78 -9.45 -22.07
C TYR A 793 8.81 -8.73 -21.20
N GLY A 794 9.43 -9.43 -20.25
CA GLY A 794 10.38 -8.83 -19.31
C GLY A 794 9.71 -7.81 -18.35
N GLU A 795 8.39 -7.87 -18.18
CA GLU A 795 7.65 -7.02 -17.26
C GLU A 795 7.82 -7.51 -15.82
N ASP A 796 8.01 -6.57 -14.89
CA ASP A 796 8.10 -6.89 -13.46
C ASP A 796 6.71 -7.06 -12.87
N PRO A 797 6.32 -8.26 -12.42
CA PRO A 797 4.96 -8.53 -11.96
C PRO A 797 4.63 -7.89 -10.59
N GLU A 798 5.63 -7.43 -9.85
CA GLU A 798 5.46 -6.84 -8.52
C GLU A 798 5.35 -5.31 -8.53
N PHE A 799 5.59 -4.68 -9.68
CA PHE A 799 5.53 -3.23 -9.81
C PHE A 799 4.34 -2.80 -10.64
N ALA A 800 3.48 -2.00 -10.00
CA ALA A 800 2.32 -1.43 -10.68
C ALA A 800 2.75 -0.51 -11.83
N LYS A 801 1.91 -0.43 -12.82
CA LYS A 801 2.04 0.45 -13.98
C LYS A 801 2.26 1.91 -13.55
N GLY A 802 3.07 2.63 -14.30
CA GLY A 802 3.36 4.05 -14.02
C GLY A 802 4.21 4.30 -12.78
N THR A 803 4.67 3.25 -12.08
CA THR A 803 5.58 3.40 -10.94
C THR A 803 7.04 3.24 -11.39
N ILE A 804 7.94 3.88 -10.65
CA ILE A 804 9.38 3.69 -10.85
C ILE A 804 9.73 2.26 -10.42
N ARG A 805 10.25 1.46 -11.34
CA ARG A 805 10.69 0.09 -11.04
C ARG A 805 11.79 0.10 -9.99
N LEU A 806 11.87 -0.97 -9.21
CA LEU A 806 12.91 -1.17 -8.23
C LEU A 806 14.30 -1.12 -8.91
N GLN A 807 15.08 -0.12 -8.54
CA GLN A 807 16.44 0.07 -9.05
C GLN A 807 17.45 -0.64 -8.16
N ALA A 808 18.58 -0.99 -8.72
CA ALA A 808 19.72 -1.41 -7.93
C ALA A 808 20.18 -0.29 -7.00
N SER A 809 20.38 -0.59 -5.71
CA SER A 809 20.93 0.37 -4.76
C SER A 809 22.28 -0.12 -4.21
N TYR A 810 23.22 0.81 -4.04
CA TYR A 810 24.57 0.55 -3.58
C TYR A 810 24.77 1.22 -2.23
N THR A 811 25.21 0.45 -1.24
CA THR A 811 25.50 0.94 0.10
C THR A 811 26.98 0.74 0.41
N PHE A 812 27.62 1.78 0.90
CA PHE A 812 28.98 1.73 1.44
C PHE A 812 28.92 2.13 2.91
N GLY A 813 29.58 1.36 3.75
CA GLY A 813 29.50 1.63 5.18
C GLY A 813 30.72 1.18 5.96
N ILE A 814 30.82 1.74 7.15
CA ILE A 814 31.87 1.44 8.14
C ILE A 814 31.19 1.03 9.45
N LYS A 815 31.62 -0.08 10.02
CA LYS A 815 31.22 -0.53 11.36
C LYS A 815 32.44 -0.51 12.26
N CYS A 816 32.42 0.26 13.32
CA CYS A 816 33.50 0.34 14.29
C CYS A 816 33.02 0.02 15.71
N LYS A 817 33.92 -0.59 16.52
CA LYS A 817 33.70 -0.87 17.93
C LYS A 817 34.89 -0.40 18.72
N PHE A 818 34.66 0.41 19.72
CA PHE A 818 35.66 0.93 20.66
C PHE A 818 35.80 0.10 21.94
#